data_7fccae9393d5b4b884ec91f0b13b9ee2
#
_entry.id   7fccae9393d5b4b884ec91f0b13b9ee2
#
_cell.length_a   1.000
_cell.length_b   1.000
_cell.length_c   1.000
_cell.angle_alpha   90.00
_cell.angle_beta   90.00
_cell.angle_gamma   90.00
#
_symmetry.space_group_name_H-M   'P 1'
#
loop_
_entity.id
_entity.type
_entity.pdbx_description
1 polymer ?
#
loop_
_entity_poly.entity_id
_entity_poly.type
_entity_poly.pdbx_seq_one_letter_code
_entity_poly.pdbx_strand_id
1 'polypeptide(L)'
;MSTVVDERLRRLRNELDDHSRIADRLGLDLERPLRSLNDGYPENAVALVGKLTEKLLKELWRHHSVEGDPSTKALNDLVKRCRPYIRSSTVLDALDDIRRLRNRSTHDGYDISDEDGLLAVRRLVDVLVWFTDTGSAALLGGEPDMAPEVARRCEFLAGLYVTLGYRQAKRFVLSPDTVYQLFCRESGMRLEYVELMLSQDADDLNTVLASNGGELLRTRLPKLTRFVVLDDDSDGSADSGALHQMLGLDFRIVRYDGFVDAIVNLDNHLAPLVSAINHADSRATVAAATLTADPRTGESQVVQSGDAAELLARLARGSANVLVTGRPGSGKSTLLRALAADPEVRRFRFYFDLGLKPKNERFSEYAGRLLAPAMTPSDRSRAYDLFLYLIRSGTALCVLDAVDEGVEESSPAGFLRLFTDLAAVLSAESAVVMSSRVSFLADSPQVRQLLDSGAGRSEQLVEQMYANGLDPARVPHFHVVRLAEPEATPLEKQLTAALELPSGQALADILGAHIERTLAEHGHPDLERRLPATFGQAFLTDRTVFSLVDLFRQLGAEAFTDGRLDLDACVLAPLLRPAGDEHVAFVHTAYQELLAARYLAEPANRNTAADLPRGAFLTEQVRAFLAGMPGTPQAEDCVLPAGSYLVGPAERLLIRRIERPVRFDRQAVTAARYRRFLDALNADGTSRWDRPDQPAHITHRPPTDRLRHPDYYENPRYDAHPAVCVSWWGAYAFAAFEGKRLPTALEWEAAARGVDGRLFPWGDTPAGTHVNCADSWVGHPLVTYQAWYRDFAGDNVRRAGVTPVTERPGNCSPFGILDMVGNCWEWTSTSLADLGEAVICGGSYDNPMRAVQASSKSVYRKHGASNAVGFRCVQDLDSDTGGTEETAA
;
A
#
# COMPACT_ATOMS: atom_id res chain seq x y z
N MET A 1 0.90 -26.01 -42.18
CA MET A 1 -0.06 -25.86 -41.06
C MET A 1 -0.65 -27.19 -40.58
N SER A 2 -0.72 -28.24 -41.41
CA SER A 2 -1.43 -29.50 -41.04
C SER A 2 -0.76 -30.34 -39.93
N THR A 3 0.57 -30.45 -39.85
CA THR A 3 1.27 -31.38 -38.93
C THR A 3 1.20 -30.97 -37.45
N VAL A 4 1.18 -29.67 -37.13
CA VAL A 4 1.14 -29.16 -35.75
C VAL A 4 -0.28 -29.26 -35.18
N VAL A 5 -1.28 -28.99 -35.98
CA VAL A 5 -2.70 -29.13 -35.60
C VAL A 5 -3.03 -30.58 -35.34
N ASP A 6 -2.57 -31.50 -36.22
CA ASP A 6 -2.77 -32.95 -36.06
C ASP A 6 -2.14 -33.52 -34.78
N GLU A 7 -1.00 -33.02 -34.37
CA GLU A 7 -0.36 -33.46 -33.14
C GLU A 7 -1.10 -32.96 -31.89
N ARG A 8 -1.59 -31.71 -31.91
CA ARG A 8 -2.42 -31.14 -30.82
C ARG A 8 -3.76 -31.88 -30.72
N LEU A 9 -4.40 -32.17 -31.80
CA LEU A 9 -5.65 -32.94 -31.81
C LEU A 9 -5.47 -34.38 -31.29
N ARG A 10 -4.34 -35.06 -31.62
CA ARG A 10 -4.03 -36.37 -31.04
C ARG A 10 -3.83 -36.32 -29.53
N ARG A 11 -3.14 -35.29 -29.02
CA ARG A 11 -2.95 -35.08 -27.57
C ARG A 11 -4.29 -34.88 -26.86
N LEU A 12 -5.15 -34.01 -27.38
CA LEU A 12 -6.48 -33.75 -26.82
C LEU A 12 -7.37 -35.01 -26.88
N ARG A 13 -7.25 -35.81 -27.92
CA ARG A 13 -7.96 -37.10 -28.01
C ARG A 13 -7.57 -38.06 -26.89
N ASN A 14 -6.28 -38.25 -26.68
CA ASN A 14 -5.79 -39.08 -25.59
C ASN A 14 -6.23 -38.56 -24.21
N GLU A 15 -6.21 -37.24 -24.01
CA GLU A 15 -6.69 -36.63 -22.76
C GLU A 15 -8.22 -36.82 -22.57
N LEU A 16 -9.03 -36.77 -23.62
CA LEU A 16 -10.46 -37.04 -23.54
C LEU A 16 -10.76 -38.55 -23.33
N ASP A 17 -9.97 -39.45 -23.92
CA ASP A 17 -10.13 -40.90 -23.76
C ASP A 17 -9.95 -41.32 -22.29
N ASP A 18 -9.09 -40.64 -21.51
CA ASP A 18 -8.97 -40.86 -20.09
C ASP A 18 -10.27 -40.62 -19.29
N HIS A 19 -11.24 -39.91 -19.88
CA HIS A 19 -12.55 -39.62 -19.31
C HIS A 19 -13.73 -40.42 -19.95
N SER A 20 -13.41 -41.43 -20.73
CA SER A 20 -14.43 -42.24 -21.43
C SER A 20 -15.48 -42.84 -20.49
N ARG A 21 -15.12 -43.29 -19.32
CA ARG A 21 -16.07 -43.86 -18.33
C ARG A 21 -17.14 -42.84 -17.89
N ILE A 22 -16.78 -41.60 -17.68
CA ILE A 22 -17.76 -40.54 -17.38
C ILE A 22 -18.60 -40.21 -18.62
N ALA A 23 -17.93 -40.11 -19.76
CA ALA A 23 -18.61 -39.87 -21.00
C ALA A 23 -19.70 -40.89 -21.29
N ASP A 24 -19.40 -42.20 -21.15
CA ASP A 24 -20.34 -43.27 -21.37
C ASP A 24 -21.54 -43.20 -20.41
N ARG A 25 -21.29 -42.98 -19.14
CA ARG A 25 -22.32 -42.90 -18.11
C ARG A 25 -23.25 -41.70 -18.27
N LEU A 26 -22.71 -40.53 -18.65
CA LEU A 26 -23.47 -39.31 -18.86
C LEU A 26 -23.98 -39.17 -20.31
N GLY A 27 -23.71 -40.15 -21.18
CA GLY A 27 -24.06 -40.12 -22.57
C GLY A 27 -23.41 -38.94 -23.31
N LEU A 28 -22.13 -38.65 -23.03
CA LEU A 28 -21.35 -37.60 -23.68
C LEU A 28 -20.58 -38.16 -24.85
N ASP A 29 -20.73 -37.57 -26.04
CA ASP A 29 -19.88 -37.87 -27.21
C ASP A 29 -18.68 -36.91 -27.22
N LEU A 30 -17.58 -37.29 -26.58
CA LEU A 30 -16.35 -36.47 -26.47
C LEU A 30 -15.57 -36.41 -27.78
N GLU A 31 -15.75 -37.35 -28.69
CA GLU A 31 -15.11 -37.41 -30.01
C GLU A 31 -15.68 -36.37 -30.99
N ARG A 32 -16.94 -35.99 -30.82
CA ARG A 32 -17.65 -35.14 -31.77
C ARG A 32 -17.07 -33.73 -31.92
N PRO A 33 -16.65 -33.03 -30.84
CA PRO A 33 -15.93 -31.76 -30.98
C PRO A 33 -14.62 -31.87 -31.74
N LEU A 34 -13.84 -32.96 -31.48
CA LEU A 34 -12.57 -33.23 -32.20
C LEU A 34 -12.80 -33.51 -33.68
N ARG A 35 -13.83 -34.29 -34.03
CA ARG A 35 -14.20 -34.51 -35.43
C ARG A 35 -14.55 -33.21 -36.13
N SER A 36 -15.34 -32.33 -35.49
CA SER A 36 -15.69 -31.03 -36.05
C SER A 36 -14.48 -30.13 -36.33
N LEU A 37 -13.46 -30.16 -35.44
CA LEU A 37 -12.20 -29.44 -35.65
C LEU A 37 -11.39 -30.02 -36.79
N ASN A 38 -11.31 -31.33 -36.86
CA ASN A 38 -10.59 -32.02 -37.93
C ASN A 38 -11.23 -31.77 -39.33
N ASP A 39 -12.54 -31.61 -39.35
CA ASP A 39 -13.33 -31.31 -40.57
C ASP A 39 -13.33 -29.80 -40.92
N GLY A 40 -12.64 -28.94 -40.15
CA GLY A 40 -12.52 -27.51 -40.40
C GLY A 40 -13.73 -26.67 -39.96
N TYR A 41 -14.49 -27.12 -38.96
CA TYR A 41 -15.66 -26.42 -38.41
C TYR A 41 -15.47 -26.06 -36.94
N PRO A 42 -14.60 -25.10 -36.62
CA PRO A 42 -14.29 -24.74 -35.23
C PRO A 42 -15.51 -24.17 -34.47
N GLU A 43 -16.43 -23.47 -35.15
CA GLU A 43 -17.65 -22.96 -34.56
C GLU A 43 -18.57 -24.09 -34.07
N ASN A 44 -18.64 -25.19 -34.81
CA ASN A 44 -19.38 -26.37 -34.40
C ASN A 44 -18.74 -27.06 -33.19
N ALA A 45 -17.43 -27.13 -33.16
CA ALA A 45 -16.69 -27.68 -32.01
C ALA A 45 -16.98 -26.88 -30.74
N VAL A 46 -16.91 -25.54 -30.79
CA VAL A 46 -17.24 -24.65 -29.67
C VAL A 46 -18.69 -24.83 -29.21
N ALA A 47 -19.62 -24.93 -30.12
CA ALA A 47 -21.03 -25.16 -29.79
C ALA A 47 -21.27 -26.53 -29.11
N LEU A 48 -20.58 -27.56 -29.57
CA LEU A 48 -20.64 -28.91 -28.98
C LEU A 48 -20.01 -28.95 -27.58
N VAL A 49 -18.84 -28.34 -27.39
CA VAL A 49 -18.21 -28.18 -26.09
C VAL A 49 -19.15 -27.48 -25.10
N GLY A 50 -19.81 -26.40 -25.54
CA GLY A 50 -20.79 -25.71 -24.70
C GLY A 50 -21.94 -26.61 -24.27
N LYS A 51 -22.48 -27.47 -25.20
CA LYS A 51 -23.51 -28.43 -24.85
C LYS A 51 -23.07 -29.55 -23.93
N LEU A 52 -21.83 -30.02 -24.08
CA LEU A 52 -21.25 -31.03 -23.16
C LEU A 52 -21.06 -30.42 -21.75
N THR A 53 -20.54 -29.20 -21.68
CA THR A 53 -20.40 -28.45 -20.42
C THR A 53 -21.75 -28.23 -19.73
N GLU A 54 -22.82 -27.91 -20.51
CA GLU A 54 -24.18 -27.80 -19.94
C GLU A 54 -24.63 -29.09 -19.30
N LYS A 55 -24.38 -30.25 -19.92
CA LYS A 55 -24.75 -31.54 -19.36
C LYS A 55 -24.03 -31.80 -18.03
N LEU A 56 -22.69 -31.54 -17.98
CA LEU A 56 -21.90 -31.68 -16.76
C LEU A 56 -22.41 -30.79 -15.64
N LEU A 57 -22.67 -29.51 -15.91
CA LEU A 57 -23.20 -28.58 -14.92
C LEU A 57 -24.62 -28.92 -14.46
N LYS A 58 -25.47 -29.49 -15.31
CA LYS A 58 -26.81 -30.00 -14.93
C LYS A 58 -26.70 -31.16 -13.97
N GLU A 59 -25.73 -32.05 -14.12
CA GLU A 59 -25.48 -33.14 -13.18
C GLU A 59 -24.97 -32.59 -11.84
N LEU A 60 -24.02 -31.62 -11.85
CA LEU A 60 -23.55 -30.96 -10.66
C LEU A 60 -24.69 -30.26 -9.89
N TRP A 61 -25.60 -29.59 -10.62
CA TRP A 61 -26.79 -28.95 -10.06
C TRP A 61 -27.67 -29.95 -9.30
N ARG A 62 -27.96 -31.12 -9.92
CA ARG A 62 -28.78 -32.16 -9.31
C ARG A 62 -28.11 -32.75 -8.09
N HIS A 63 -26.78 -32.98 -8.16
CA HIS A 63 -26.02 -33.55 -7.07
C HIS A 63 -26.04 -32.66 -5.82
N HIS A 64 -25.89 -31.34 -5.99
CA HIS A 64 -25.92 -30.40 -4.88
C HIS A 64 -27.33 -29.90 -4.51
N SER A 65 -28.37 -30.50 -5.08
CA SER A 65 -29.77 -30.15 -4.80
C SER A 65 -30.04 -28.64 -4.92
N VAL A 66 -29.41 -27.98 -5.91
CA VAL A 66 -29.58 -26.53 -6.14
C VAL A 66 -31.04 -26.25 -6.48
N GLU A 67 -31.62 -25.22 -5.88
CA GLU A 67 -33.04 -24.89 -6.05
C GLU A 67 -33.38 -24.55 -7.50
N GLY A 68 -34.45 -25.18 -8.01
CA GLY A 68 -34.99 -24.97 -9.37
C GLY A 68 -34.68 -26.14 -10.33
N ASP A 69 -35.28 -26.07 -11.54
CA ASP A 69 -35.09 -27.07 -12.59
C ASP A 69 -33.90 -26.68 -13.51
N PRO A 70 -32.81 -27.50 -13.54
CA PRO A 70 -31.68 -27.24 -14.41
C PRO A 70 -31.95 -27.54 -15.88
N SER A 71 -33.01 -28.30 -16.23
CA SER A 71 -33.27 -28.75 -17.61
C SER A 71 -33.52 -27.58 -18.56
N THR A 72 -34.11 -26.47 -18.07
CA THR A 72 -34.50 -25.30 -18.82
C THR A 72 -33.44 -24.20 -18.87
N LYS A 73 -32.31 -24.37 -18.17
CA LYS A 73 -31.28 -23.34 -18.00
C LYS A 73 -30.23 -23.40 -19.09
N ALA A 74 -29.86 -22.20 -19.60
CA ALA A 74 -28.74 -22.02 -20.51
C ALA A 74 -27.40 -22.04 -19.78
N LEU A 75 -26.28 -22.20 -20.51
CA LEU A 75 -24.93 -22.28 -19.97
C LEU A 75 -24.58 -21.12 -19.01
N ASN A 76 -24.96 -19.90 -19.35
CA ASN A 76 -24.73 -18.73 -18.52
C ASN A 76 -25.35 -18.85 -17.10
N ASP A 77 -26.60 -19.31 -17.04
CA ASP A 77 -27.31 -19.51 -15.78
C ASP A 77 -26.75 -20.69 -14.99
N LEU A 78 -26.38 -21.78 -15.70
CA LEU A 78 -25.74 -22.95 -15.08
C LEU A 78 -24.42 -22.61 -14.45
N VAL A 79 -23.52 -21.90 -15.16
CA VAL A 79 -22.22 -21.44 -14.63
C VAL A 79 -22.44 -20.57 -13.40
N LYS A 80 -23.35 -19.59 -13.46
CA LYS A 80 -23.62 -18.67 -12.34
C LYS A 80 -24.12 -19.40 -11.09
N ARG A 81 -25.05 -20.36 -11.27
CA ARG A 81 -25.67 -21.08 -10.17
C ARG A 81 -24.81 -22.21 -9.58
N CYS A 82 -23.99 -22.86 -10.42
CA CYS A 82 -23.04 -23.88 -9.98
C CYS A 82 -21.75 -23.31 -9.36
N ARG A 83 -21.45 -22.03 -9.62
CA ARG A 83 -20.22 -21.36 -9.14
C ARG A 83 -19.92 -21.54 -7.66
N PRO A 84 -20.88 -21.43 -6.72
CA PRO A 84 -20.60 -21.65 -5.28
C PRO A 84 -20.11 -23.05 -4.92
N TYR A 85 -20.37 -24.05 -5.78
CA TYR A 85 -19.99 -25.44 -5.58
C TYR A 85 -18.68 -25.81 -6.29
N ILE A 86 -18.10 -24.88 -7.04
CA ILE A 86 -16.84 -25.07 -7.77
C ILE A 86 -15.75 -24.26 -7.08
N ARG A 87 -14.92 -24.94 -6.29
CA ARG A 87 -13.84 -24.30 -5.51
C ARG A 87 -12.57 -24.04 -6.33
N SER A 88 -12.44 -24.62 -7.51
CA SER A 88 -11.27 -24.47 -8.38
C SER A 88 -11.38 -23.21 -9.24
N SER A 89 -10.44 -22.26 -9.07
CA SER A 89 -10.34 -21.05 -9.90
C SER A 89 -10.04 -21.41 -11.37
N THR A 90 -9.19 -22.40 -11.61
CA THR A 90 -8.85 -22.89 -12.97
C THR A 90 -10.10 -23.38 -13.72
N VAL A 91 -10.97 -24.10 -13.01
CA VAL A 91 -12.23 -24.60 -13.61
C VAL A 91 -13.23 -23.47 -13.84
N LEU A 92 -13.30 -22.50 -12.93
CA LEU A 92 -14.14 -21.31 -13.12
C LEU A 92 -13.69 -20.50 -14.35
N ASP A 93 -12.37 -20.37 -14.55
CA ASP A 93 -11.79 -19.71 -15.72
C ASP A 93 -12.08 -20.51 -17.00
N ALA A 94 -11.96 -21.84 -16.94
CA ALA A 94 -12.31 -22.72 -18.05
C ALA A 94 -13.78 -22.60 -18.46
N LEU A 95 -14.69 -22.57 -17.48
CA LEU A 95 -16.13 -22.38 -17.71
C LEU A 95 -16.45 -20.99 -18.28
N ASP A 96 -15.78 -19.94 -17.81
CA ASP A 96 -15.94 -18.59 -18.33
C ASP A 96 -15.38 -18.46 -19.77
N ASP A 97 -14.31 -19.16 -20.11
CA ASP A 97 -13.76 -19.22 -21.46
C ASP A 97 -14.73 -19.95 -22.41
N ILE A 98 -15.21 -21.14 -22.03
CA ILE A 98 -16.19 -21.89 -22.79
C ILE A 98 -17.47 -21.04 -23.05
N ARG A 99 -17.95 -20.36 -22.02
CA ARG A 99 -19.11 -19.47 -22.09
C ARG A 99 -18.86 -18.32 -23.07
N ARG A 100 -17.70 -17.65 -23.01
CA ARG A 100 -17.32 -16.55 -23.91
C ARG A 100 -17.22 -17.00 -25.36
N LEU A 101 -16.52 -18.11 -25.59
CA LEU A 101 -16.38 -18.69 -26.93
C LEU A 101 -17.74 -19.10 -27.53
N ARG A 102 -18.59 -19.74 -26.74
CA ARG A 102 -19.94 -20.12 -27.19
C ARG A 102 -20.82 -18.91 -27.51
N ASN A 103 -20.77 -17.86 -26.70
CA ASN A 103 -21.52 -16.63 -26.97
C ASN A 103 -21.04 -15.98 -28.28
N ARG A 104 -19.73 -16.00 -28.56
CA ARG A 104 -19.17 -15.51 -29.83
C ARG A 104 -19.65 -16.36 -31.02
N SER A 105 -19.69 -17.67 -30.87
CA SER A 105 -20.13 -18.59 -31.93
C SER A 105 -21.61 -18.49 -32.25
N THR A 106 -22.44 -17.88 -31.39
CA THR A 106 -23.90 -17.74 -31.59
C THR A 106 -24.32 -16.35 -32.07
N HIS A 107 -23.41 -15.38 -32.16
CA HIS A 107 -23.69 -14.04 -32.67
C HIS A 107 -23.18 -13.91 -34.11
N ASP A 108 -24.06 -13.49 -35.03
CA ASP A 108 -23.71 -13.22 -36.41
C ASP A 108 -22.61 -12.14 -36.53
N GLY A 109 -21.52 -12.51 -37.19
CA GLY A 109 -20.43 -11.59 -37.51
C GLY A 109 -19.09 -11.80 -36.75
N TYR A 110 -18.98 -12.83 -35.93
CA TYR A 110 -17.70 -13.21 -35.29
C TYR A 110 -17.16 -14.52 -35.90
N ASP A 111 -15.98 -14.43 -36.50
CA ASP A 111 -15.25 -15.63 -36.97
C ASP A 111 -14.66 -16.37 -35.76
N ILE A 112 -14.90 -17.65 -35.63
CA ILE A 112 -14.29 -18.56 -34.69
C ILE A 112 -13.10 -19.22 -35.36
N SER A 113 -11.91 -19.01 -34.86
CA SER A 113 -10.68 -19.60 -35.41
C SER A 113 -10.50 -21.06 -34.96
N ASP A 114 -9.62 -21.79 -35.66
CA ASP A 114 -9.20 -23.14 -35.25
C ASP A 114 -8.58 -23.13 -33.84
N GLU A 115 -7.87 -22.04 -33.45
CA GLU A 115 -7.31 -21.90 -32.13
C GLU A 115 -8.40 -21.70 -31.07
N ASP A 116 -9.47 -20.98 -31.34
CA ASP A 116 -10.63 -20.84 -30.45
C ASP A 116 -11.32 -22.21 -30.24
N GLY A 117 -11.42 -23.00 -31.28
CA GLY A 117 -11.97 -24.36 -31.21
C GLY A 117 -11.10 -25.31 -30.38
N LEU A 118 -9.80 -25.31 -30.62
CA LEU A 118 -8.82 -26.07 -29.81
C LEU A 118 -8.82 -25.65 -28.34
N LEU A 119 -8.90 -24.34 -28.07
CA LEU A 119 -9.01 -23.79 -26.73
C LEU A 119 -10.27 -24.29 -26.04
N ALA A 120 -11.42 -24.27 -26.71
CA ALA A 120 -12.68 -24.75 -26.15
C ALA A 120 -12.61 -26.22 -25.74
N VAL A 121 -12.02 -27.10 -26.60
CA VAL A 121 -11.82 -28.52 -26.25
C VAL A 121 -10.86 -28.69 -25.10
N ARG A 122 -9.77 -27.93 -25.07
CA ARG A 122 -8.82 -27.92 -23.95
C ARG A 122 -9.52 -27.56 -22.63
N ARG A 123 -10.34 -26.51 -22.63
CA ARG A 123 -11.11 -26.09 -21.46
C ARG A 123 -12.13 -27.12 -21.01
N LEU A 124 -12.70 -27.88 -21.96
CA LEU A 124 -13.58 -29.01 -21.63
C LEU A 124 -12.81 -30.12 -20.90
N VAL A 125 -11.56 -30.40 -21.31
CA VAL A 125 -10.68 -31.33 -20.58
C VAL A 125 -10.47 -30.86 -19.15
N ASP A 126 -10.14 -29.57 -18.93
CA ASP A 126 -9.95 -29.00 -17.58
C ASP A 126 -11.21 -29.19 -16.71
N VAL A 127 -12.40 -28.99 -17.28
CA VAL A 127 -13.68 -29.22 -16.57
C VAL A 127 -13.91 -30.70 -16.31
N LEU A 128 -13.61 -31.60 -17.27
CA LEU A 128 -13.77 -33.05 -17.10
C LEU A 128 -12.84 -33.61 -16.04
N VAL A 129 -11.56 -33.20 -16.04
CA VAL A 129 -10.59 -33.54 -15.01
C VAL A 129 -11.14 -33.22 -13.64
N TRP A 130 -11.55 -31.95 -13.45
CA TRP A 130 -12.12 -31.51 -12.18
C TRP A 130 -13.41 -32.27 -11.82
N PHE A 131 -14.29 -32.47 -12.79
CA PHE A 131 -15.54 -33.22 -12.57
C PHE A 131 -15.28 -34.67 -12.18
N THR A 132 -14.22 -35.28 -12.73
CA THR A 132 -13.74 -36.62 -12.34
C THR A 132 -13.22 -36.60 -10.91
N ASP A 133 -12.39 -35.59 -10.56
CA ASP A 133 -11.63 -35.59 -9.31
C ASP A 133 -12.47 -35.18 -8.08
N THR A 134 -13.44 -34.30 -8.25
CA THR A 134 -14.14 -33.64 -7.12
C THR A 134 -15.63 -33.99 -7.01
N GLY A 135 -16.28 -34.33 -8.09
CA GLY A 135 -17.74 -34.44 -8.12
C GLY A 135 -18.29 -35.82 -8.45
N SER A 136 -17.50 -36.63 -9.06
CA SER A 136 -18.02 -37.85 -9.70
C SER A 136 -17.77 -39.16 -8.96
N ALA A 137 -16.87 -39.19 -8.00
CA ALA A 137 -16.70 -40.41 -7.18
C ALA A 137 -18.03 -40.79 -6.50
N ALA A 138 -18.73 -39.83 -5.93
CA ALA A 138 -20.08 -40.00 -5.36
C ALA A 138 -21.16 -40.25 -6.42
N LEU A 139 -21.06 -39.68 -7.63
CA LEU A 139 -21.96 -39.89 -8.75
C LEU A 139 -21.76 -41.26 -9.44
N LEU A 140 -20.55 -41.82 -9.34
CA LEU A 140 -20.20 -43.07 -10.04
C LEU A 140 -20.47 -44.33 -9.20
N GLY A 141 -20.79 -44.22 -7.91
CA GLY A 141 -21.15 -45.34 -7.04
C GLY A 141 -20.11 -46.45 -7.04
N GLY A 142 -19.08 -46.37 -6.20
CA GLY A 142 -18.09 -47.44 -6.10
C GLY A 142 -16.76 -47.09 -5.46
N GLU A 143 -16.39 -45.81 -5.37
CA GLU A 143 -15.25 -45.40 -4.54
C GLU A 143 -15.73 -45.12 -3.12
N PRO A 144 -15.05 -45.59 -2.09
CA PRO A 144 -15.38 -45.29 -0.69
C PRO A 144 -15.26 -43.78 -0.45
N ASP A 145 -16.10 -43.20 0.39
CA ASP A 145 -15.96 -41.81 0.84
C ASP A 145 -14.66 -41.65 1.63
N MET A 146 -13.88 -40.68 1.29
CA MET A 146 -12.63 -40.37 2.01
C MET A 146 -12.91 -39.83 3.39
N ALA A 147 -12.07 -40.19 4.35
CA ALA A 147 -12.04 -39.53 5.65
C ALA A 147 -11.75 -38.02 5.44
N PRO A 148 -12.43 -37.11 6.16
CA PRO A 148 -12.31 -35.66 5.92
C PRO A 148 -10.88 -35.14 6.02
N GLU A 149 -10.05 -35.72 6.88
CA GLU A 149 -8.65 -35.38 7.04
C GLU A 149 -7.81 -35.79 5.81
N VAL A 150 -7.99 -37.03 5.36
CA VAL A 150 -7.33 -37.54 4.16
C VAL A 150 -7.74 -36.75 2.93
N ALA A 151 -9.01 -36.37 2.81
CA ALA A 151 -9.50 -35.51 1.75
C ALA A 151 -8.78 -34.15 1.73
N ARG A 152 -8.69 -33.48 2.89
CA ARG A 152 -8.00 -32.18 3.01
C ARG A 152 -6.51 -32.28 2.63
N ARG A 153 -5.82 -33.29 3.09
CA ARG A 153 -4.40 -33.55 2.79
C ARG A 153 -4.17 -33.89 1.32
N CYS A 154 -5.03 -34.70 0.74
CA CYS A 154 -4.98 -35.01 -0.69
C CYS A 154 -5.18 -33.76 -1.57
N GLU A 155 -6.15 -32.94 -1.24
CA GLU A 155 -6.42 -31.68 -1.97
C GLU A 155 -5.26 -30.71 -1.83
N PHE A 156 -4.68 -30.59 -0.63
CA PHE A 156 -3.50 -29.76 -0.40
C PHE A 156 -2.29 -30.24 -1.21
N LEU A 157 -1.98 -31.52 -1.21
CA LEU A 157 -0.88 -32.08 -2.00
C LEU A 157 -1.12 -31.94 -3.50
N ALA A 158 -2.35 -32.16 -3.95
CA ALA A 158 -2.69 -31.99 -5.36
C ALA A 158 -2.50 -30.55 -5.81
N GLY A 159 -2.99 -29.56 -5.04
CA GLY A 159 -2.79 -28.15 -5.32
C GLY A 159 -1.32 -27.73 -5.29
N LEU A 160 -0.53 -28.29 -4.36
CA LEU A 160 0.90 -28.06 -4.27
C LEU A 160 1.62 -28.53 -5.55
N TYR A 161 1.38 -29.76 -5.99
CA TYR A 161 1.99 -30.30 -7.22
C TYR A 161 1.53 -29.57 -8.48
N VAL A 162 0.26 -29.21 -8.57
CA VAL A 162 -0.27 -28.39 -9.68
C VAL A 162 0.46 -27.05 -9.75
N THR A 163 0.67 -26.40 -8.60
CA THR A 163 1.41 -25.14 -8.52
C THR A 163 2.86 -25.29 -8.97
N LEU A 164 3.49 -26.42 -8.68
CA LEU A 164 4.83 -26.76 -9.16
C LEU A 164 4.85 -27.19 -10.65
N GLY A 165 3.71 -27.11 -11.33
CA GLY A 165 3.58 -27.36 -12.76
C GLY A 165 3.37 -28.82 -13.13
N TYR A 166 3.06 -29.64 -12.17
CA TYR A 166 2.60 -30.98 -12.46
C TYR A 166 1.11 -30.97 -12.80
N ARG A 167 0.71 -31.89 -13.66
CA ARG A 167 -0.69 -32.23 -13.94
C ARG A 167 -1.03 -33.51 -13.17
N GLN A 168 -2.14 -33.54 -12.48
CA GLN A 168 -2.65 -34.77 -11.89
C GLN A 168 -3.16 -35.70 -13.02
N ALA A 169 -2.50 -36.83 -13.20
CA ALA A 169 -2.80 -37.77 -14.25
C ALA A 169 -3.84 -38.81 -13.81
N LYS A 170 -3.75 -39.26 -12.54
CA LYS A 170 -4.68 -40.27 -11.98
C LYS A 170 -4.91 -39.99 -10.50
N ARG A 171 -6.11 -40.35 -10.01
CA ARG A 171 -6.48 -40.41 -8.61
C ARG A 171 -7.42 -41.59 -8.37
N PHE A 172 -7.19 -42.33 -7.32
CA PHE A 172 -8.06 -43.44 -6.90
C PHE A 172 -8.18 -43.41 -5.37
N VAL A 173 -9.39 -43.49 -4.86
CA VAL A 173 -9.67 -43.73 -3.43
C VAL A 173 -9.71 -45.24 -3.24
N LEU A 174 -8.72 -45.76 -2.57
CA LEU A 174 -8.54 -47.22 -2.37
C LEU A 174 -9.27 -47.72 -1.12
N SER A 175 -9.28 -46.90 -0.07
CA SER A 175 -10.09 -47.01 1.15
C SER A 175 -10.45 -45.61 1.65
N PRO A 176 -11.33 -45.45 2.66
CA PRO A 176 -11.56 -44.15 3.27
C PRO A 176 -10.29 -43.45 3.74
N ASP A 177 -9.29 -44.20 4.12
CA ASP A 177 -8.05 -43.74 4.74
C ASP A 177 -6.84 -43.82 3.81
N THR A 178 -6.97 -44.36 2.59
CA THR A 178 -5.88 -44.51 1.63
C THR A 178 -6.24 -44.03 0.24
N VAL A 179 -5.45 -43.13 -0.31
CA VAL A 179 -5.62 -42.52 -1.64
C VAL A 179 -4.34 -42.61 -2.45
N TYR A 180 -4.51 -42.98 -3.71
CA TYR A 180 -3.45 -43.00 -4.72
C TYR A 180 -3.56 -41.78 -5.64
N GLN A 181 -2.45 -41.10 -5.91
CA GLN A 181 -2.36 -39.96 -6.84
C GLN A 181 -1.12 -40.11 -7.74
N LEU A 182 -1.29 -39.83 -9.03
CA LEU A 182 -0.20 -39.79 -10.00
C LEU A 182 -0.13 -38.42 -10.62
N PHE A 183 1.04 -37.78 -10.56
CA PHE A 183 1.33 -36.49 -11.15
C PHE A 183 2.36 -36.63 -12.26
N CYS A 184 2.24 -35.79 -13.31
CA CYS A 184 3.23 -35.72 -14.38
C CYS A 184 3.46 -34.26 -14.80
N ARG A 185 4.72 -33.96 -15.18
CA ARG A 185 5.07 -32.68 -15.81
C ARG A 185 6.05 -32.87 -16.96
N GLU A 186 6.03 -31.93 -17.92
CA GLU A 186 7.02 -31.86 -18.97
C GLU A 186 8.25 -31.08 -18.48
N SER A 187 9.43 -31.72 -18.53
CA SER A 187 10.71 -31.09 -18.23
C SER A 187 11.60 -31.18 -19.46
N GLY A 188 11.61 -30.17 -20.30
CA GLY A 188 12.23 -30.17 -21.61
C GLY A 188 11.56 -31.19 -22.55
N MET A 189 12.34 -32.14 -23.09
CA MET A 189 11.81 -33.24 -23.94
C MET A 189 11.41 -34.49 -23.15
N ARG A 190 11.32 -34.45 -21.83
CA ARG A 190 11.07 -35.63 -20.99
C ARG A 190 9.86 -35.40 -20.09
N LEU A 191 9.11 -36.50 -19.82
CA LEU A 191 8.07 -36.52 -18.82
C LEU A 191 8.65 -37.00 -17.48
N GLU A 192 8.36 -36.26 -16.44
CA GLU A 192 8.64 -36.63 -15.04
C GLU A 192 7.33 -37.01 -14.36
N TYR A 193 7.36 -38.10 -13.60
CA TYR A 193 6.20 -38.62 -12.89
C TYR A 193 6.46 -38.65 -11.39
N VAL A 194 5.47 -38.29 -10.61
CA VAL A 194 5.46 -38.47 -9.13
C VAL A 194 4.20 -39.26 -8.77
N GLU A 195 4.44 -40.34 -8.09
CA GLU A 195 3.40 -41.24 -7.59
C GLU A 195 3.33 -41.10 -6.07
N LEU A 196 2.16 -40.74 -5.57
CA LEU A 196 1.88 -40.55 -4.15
C LEU A 196 0.82 -41.53 -3.70
N MET A 197 1.10 -42.25 -2.63
CA MET A 197 0.11 -43.00 -1.87
C MET A 197 0.02 -42.39 -0.48
N LEU A 198 -1.09 -41.74 -0.19
CA LEU A 198 -1.38 -41.16 1.11
C LEU A 198 -2.23 -42.16 1.89
N SER A 199 -1.80 -42.50 3.11
CA SER A 199 -2.55 -43.37 4.01
C SER A 199 -2.49 -42.85 5.45
N GLN A 200 -3.57 -43.07 6.23
CA GLN A 200 -3.57 -42.69 7.65
C GLN A 200 -2.60 -43.57 8.45
N ASP A 201 -2.58 -44.86 8.17
CA ASP A 201 -1.68 -45.79 8.85
C ASP A 201 -1.12 -46.87 7.91
N ALA A 202 -0.12 -47.58 8.40
CA ALA A 202 0.55 -48.63 7.64
C ALA A 202 -0.27 -49.91 7.51
N ASP A 203 -1.19 -50.18 8.44
CA ASP A 203 -1.97 -51.42 8.43
C ASP A 203 -3.11 -51.33 7.41
N ASP A 204 -3.78 -50.20 7.29
CA ASP A 204 -4.75 -49.95 6.21
C ASP A 204 -4.07 -50.03 4.86
N LEU A 205 -2.89 -49.38 4.70
CA LEU A 205 -2.10 -49.48 3.49
C LEU A 205 -1.76 -50.93 3.12
N ASN A 206 -1.30 -51.74 4.05
CA ASN A 206 -1.00 -53.14 3.81
C ASN A 206 -2.22 -53.93 3.35
N THR A 207 -3.38 -53.67 3.96
CA THR A 207 -4.68 -54.32 3.63
C THR A 207 -5.11 -53.95 2.20
N VAL A 208 -5.03 -52.68 1.85
CA VAL A 208 -5.38 -52.18 0.52
C VAL A 208 -4.43 -52.73 -0.55
N LEU A 209 -3.15 -52.77 -0.31
CA LEU A 209 -2.15 -53.31 -1.25
C LEU A 209 -2.32 -54.80 -1.47
N ALA A 210 -2.68 -55.55 -0.44
CA ALA A 210 -2.95 -56.98 -0.54
C ALA A 210 -4.20 -57.28 -1.37
N SER A 211 -5.20 -56.43 -1.33
CA SER A 211 -6.51 -56.67 -1.99
C SER A 211 -6.54 -56.36 -3.48
N ASN A 212 -5.98 -55.25 -3.98
CA ASN A 212 -5.95 -54.91 -5.41
C ASN A 212 -4.96 -53.78 -5.77
N GLY A 213 -4.33 -53.10 -4.81
CA GLY A 213 -3.48 -51.92 -5.05
C GLY A 213 -2.15 -52.27 -5.73
N GLY A 214 -1.70 -53.52 -5.63
CA GLY A 214 -0.42 -53.93 -6.20
C GLY A 214 -0.35 -53.90 -7.74
N GLU A 215 -1.47 -53.98 -8.45
CA GLU A 215 -1.50 -53.81 -9.91
C GLU A 215 -1.33 -52.36 -10.37
N LEU A 216 -1.88 -51.42 -9.62
CA LEU A 216 -1.81 -49.97 -9.93
C LEU A 216 -0.36 -49.46 -9.86
N LEU A 217 0.44 -50.01 -8.92
CA LEU A 217 1.84 -49.59 -8.69
C LEU A 217 2.83 -50.24 -9.63
N ARG A 218 2.45 -51.21 -10.42
CA ARG A 218 3.34 -51.95 -11.33
C ARG A 218 3.64 -51.24 -12.65
N THR A 219 3.09 -50.04 -12.86
CA THR A 219 3.31 -49.26 -14.10
C THR A 219 4.78 -48.82 -14.19
N ARG A 220 5.51 -49.27 -15.20
CA ARG A 220 6.89 -48.85 -15.48
C ARG A 220 6.85 -47.53 -16.30
N LEU A 221 6.89 -46.42 -15.62
CA LEU A 221 7.02 -45.09 -16.22
C LEU A 221 8.48 -44.62 -16.15
N PRO A 222 9.01 -43.95 -17.18
CA PRO A 222 10.37 -43.40 -17.13
C PRO A 222 10.43 -42.25 -16.12
N LYS A 223 11.51 -42.18 -15.33
CA LYS A 223 11.70 -41.14 -14.28
C LYS A 223 10.56 -41.04 -13.28
N LEU A 224 10.05 -42.15 -12.81
CA LEU A 224 9.04 -42.20 -11.78
C LEU A 224 9.68 -42.14 -10.38
N THR A 225 9.27 -41.13 -9.60
CA THR A 225 9.56 -41.04 -8.15
C THR A 225 8.33 -41.46 -7.38
N ARG A 226 8.48 -42.37 -6.42
CA ARG A 226 7.40 -42.96 -5.63
C ARG A 226 7.52 -42.56 -4.18
N PHE A 227 6.41 -42.12 -3.59
CA PHE A 227 6.32 -41.81 -2.18
C PHE A 227 5.10 -42.52 -1.57
N VAL A 228 5.31 -43.06 -0.38
CA VAL A 228 4.24 -43.46 0.54
C VAL A 228 4.23 -42.43 1.66
N VAL A 229 3.14 -41.68 1.77
CA VAL A 229 3.00 -40.61 2.74
C VAL A 229 2.07 -41.08 3.84
N LEU A 230 2.60 -41.23 5.05
CA LEU A 230 1.84 -41.69 6.22
C LEU A 230 1.47 -40.51 7.13
N ASP A 231 0.40 -40.66 7.88
CA ASP A 231 0.02 -39.68 8.91
C ASP A 231 1.05 -39.60 10.03
N ASP A 232 1.17 -38.44 10.68
CA ASP A 232 2.18 -38.23 11.73
C ASP A 232 1.82 -38.91 13.08
N ASP A 233 0.54 -39.25 13.30
CA ASP A 233 0.04 -39.84 14.55
C ASP A 233 0.26 -41.37 14.67
N SER A 234 0.70 -42.03 13.59
CA SER A 234 1.03 -43.44 13.64
C SER A 234 2.37 -43.69 14.34
N ASP A 235 2.38 -44.45 15.45
CA ASP A 235 3.62 -44.88 16.09
C ASP A 235 4.56 -45.51 15.05
N GLY A 236 5.70 -44.87 14.81
CA GLY A 236 6.62 -45.09 13.67
C GLY A 236 7.26 -46.47 13.54
N SER A 237 6.48 -47.54 13.77
CA SER A 237 6.92 -48.93 13.61
C SER A 237 6.48 -49.57 12.28
N ALA A 238 6.05 -48.75 11.28
CA ALA A 238 5.86 -49.32 9.95
C ALA A 238 7.18 -49.94 9.47
N ASP A 239 7.23 -51.25 9.46
CA ASP A 239 8.38 -52.00 8.96
C ASP A 239 8.54 -51.74 7.46
N SER A 240 9.33 -50.68 7.15
CA SER A 240 9.63 -50.29 5.76
C SER A 240 10.17 -51.47 4.96
N GLY A 241 10.81 -52.44 5.62
CA GLY A 241 11.31 -53.68 5.03
C GLY A 241 10.19 -54.59 4.54
N ALA A 242 9.12 -54.74 5.30
CA ALA A 242 7.96 -55.55 4.92
C ALA A 242 7.22 -54.94 3.71
N LEU A 243 7.01 -53.63 3.69
CA LEU A 243 6.40 -52.94 2.55
C LEU A 243 7.26 -53.00 1.28
N HIS A 244 8.59 -52.83 1.39
CA HIS A 244 9.52 -53.00 0.26
C HIS A 244 9.51 -54.41 -0.29
N GLN A 245 9.47 -55.39 0.60
CA GLN A 245 9.47 -56.80 0.22
C GLN A 245 8.14 -57.18 -0.45
N MET A 246 7.01 -56.65 0.00
CA MET A 246 5.68 -56.91 -0.52
C MET A 246 5.44 -56.26 -1.89
N LEU A 247 5.93 -55.02 -2.11
CA LEU A 247 5.71 -54.27 -3.34
C LEU A 247 6.77 -54.58 -4.42
N GLY A 248 7.95 -55.00 -4.04
CA GLY A 248 9.08 -55.26 -4.99
C GLY A 248 9.47 -54.00 -5.79
N LEU A 249 9.18 -52.84 -5.25
CA LEU A 249 9.34 -51.53 -5.91
C LEU A 249 10.22 -50.61 -5.05
N ASP A 250 10.97 -49.75 -5.69
CA ASP A 250 11.72 -48.70 -5.02
C ASP A 250 10.79 -47.50 -4.74
N PHE A 251 10.41 -47.28 -3.48
CA PHE A 251 9.61 -46.18 -3.03
C PHE A 251 10.16 -45.61 -1.69
N ARG A 252 9.83 -44.34 -1.40
CA ARG A 252 10.23 -43.66 -0.16
C ARG A 252 9.02 -43.55 0.75
N ILE A 253 9.15 -44.08 1.97
CA ILE A 253 8.17 -43.86 3.03
C ILE A 253 8.53 -42.56 3.73
N VAL A 254 7.57 -41.66 3.86
CA VAL A 254 7.77 -40.34 4.45
C VAL A 254 6.54 -39.98 5.31
N ARG A 255 6.75 -39.22 6.36
CA ARG A 255 5.64 -38.63 7.12
C ARG A 255 5.09 -37.40 6.39
N TYR A 256 3.79 -37.16 6.52
CA TYR A 256 3.09 -36.11 5.81
C TYR A 256 3.75 -34.72 6.01
N ASP A 257 4.00 -34.32 7.27
CA ASP A 257 4.59 -33.02 7.54
C ASP A 257 6.02 -32.90 7.02
N GLY A 258 6.86 -33.86 7.28
CA GLY A 258 8.23 -33.88 6.72
C GLY A 258 8.26 -33.93 5.19
N PHE A 259 7.27 -34.57 4.56
CA PHE A 259 7.15 -34.60 3.10
C PHE A 259 6.77 -33.22 2.54
N VAL A 260 5.78 -32.55 3.15
CA VAL A 260 5.36 -31.22 2.77
C VAL A 260 6.51 -30.22 2.98
N ASP A 261 7.22 -30.29 4.10
CA ASP A 261 8.37 -29.42 4.39
C ASP A 261 9.52 -29.62 3.39
N ALA A 262 9.74 -30.85 2.94
CA ALA A 262 10.75 -31.14 1.92
C ALA A 262 10.42 -30.59 0.54
N ILE A 263 9.11 -30.47 0.21
CA ILE A 263 8.64 -29.86 -1.04
C ILE A 263 8.63 -28.34 -0.93
N VAL A 264 8.18 -27.81 0.22
CA VAL A 264 7.97 -26.38 0.49
C VAL A 264 9.15 -25.81 1.27
N ASN A 265 10.36 -25.98 0.78
CA ASN A 265 11.57 -25.50 1.47
C ASN A 265 11.74 -23.95 1.42
N LEU A 266 10.62 -23.22 1.48
CA LEU A 266 10.62 -21.75 1.42
C LEU A 266 10.94 -21.06 2.76
N ASP A 267 10.85 -21.78 3.89
CA ASP A 267 11.18 -21.25 5.22
C ASP A 267 12.66 -20.84 5.37
N ASN A 268 13.54 -21.36 4.52
CA ASN A 268 14.97 -21.02 4.56
C ASN A 268 15.27 -19.54 4.35
N HIS A 269 14.35 -18.77 3.74
CA HIS A 269 14.53 -17.32 3.62
C HIS A 269 14.42 -16.59 4.98
N LEU A 270 13.83 -17.23 6.00
CA LEU A 270 13.76 -16.69 7.36
C LEU A 270 15.02 -16.93 8.19
N ALA A 271 15.91 -17.81 7.75
CA ALA A 271 17.11 -18.15 8.52
C ALA A 271 17.96 -16.92 8.95
N PRO A 272 18.19 -15.91 8.09
CA PRO A 272 18.89 -14.70 8.49
C PRO A 272 18.14 -13.88 9.55
N LEU A 273 16.79 -13.87 9.50
CA LEU A 273 15.95 -13.16 10.46
C LEU A 273 15.98 -13.84 11.84
N VAL A 274 15.86 -15.16 11.87
CA VAL A 274 15.90 -15.96 13.11
C VAL A 274 17.25 -15.76 13.80
N SER A 275 18.35 -15.76 13.04
CA SER A 275 19.68 -15.48 13.57
C SER A 275 19.79 -14.08 14.17
N ALA A 276 19.24 -13.06 13.52
CA ALA A 276 19.24 -11.68 14.01
C ALA A 276 18.39 -11.49 15.29
N ILE A 277 17.29 -12.23 15.42
CA ILE A 277 16.41 -12.16 16.60
C ILE A 277 17.09 -12.81 17.82
N ASN A 278 17.80 -13.91 17.65
CA ASN A 278 18.50 -14.60 18.73
C ASN A 278 19.64 -13.76 19.34
N HIS A 279 20.12 -12.71 18.68
CA HIS A 279 21.12 -11.77 19.16
C HIS A 279 20.53 -10.51 19.79
N ALA A 280 19.25 -10.22 19.58
CA ALA A 280 18.58 -9.08 20.19
C ALA A 280 17.76 -9.55 21.39
N ASP A 281 17.92 -8.89 22.54
CA ASP A 281 17.10 -9.10 23.74
C ASP A 281 15.66 -8.61 23.48
N SER A 282 14.90 -9.40 22.70
CA SER A 282 13.67 -9.02 22.01
C SER A 282 12.39 -9.18 22.85
N ARG A 283 12.50 -9.35 24.17
CA ARG A 283 11.36 -9.50 25.09
C ARG A 283 10.92 -8.21 25.79
N ALA A 284 11.11 -7.06 25.16
CA ALA A 284 10.46 -5.86 25.65
C ALA A 284 8.95 -6.00 25.38
N THR A 285 8.16 -6.14 26.42
CA THR A 285 6.70 -6.11 26.33
C THR A 285 6.25 -4.76 25.79
N VAL A 286 5.73 -4.75 24.58
CA VAL A 286 5.15 -3.56 23.96
C VAL A 286 3.64 -3.63 24.13
N ALA A 287 3.05 -2.64 24.78
CA ALA A 287 1.61 -2.56 24.91
C ALA A 287 0.96 -2.19 23.56
N ALA A 288 -0.17 -2.78 23.26
CA ALA A 288 -0.93 -2.49 22.05
C ALA A 288 -2.43 -2.49 22.32
N ALA A 289 -3.17 -1.82 21.45
CA ALA A 289 -4.62 -1.81 21.44
C ALA A 289 -5.15 -2.13 20.04
N THR A 290 -6.14 -3.01 19.94
CA THR A 290 -6.91 -3.21 18.71
C THR A 290 -7.95 -2.12 18.61
N LEU A 291 -7.98 -1.43 17.47
CA LEU A 291 -8.88 -0.32 17.21
C LEU A 291 -9.90 -0.70 16.14
N THR A 292 -11.14 -0.26 16.33
CA THR A 292 -12.15 -0.17 15.25
C THR A 292 -12.47 1.28 15.04
N ALA A 293 -12.49 1.72 13.78
CA ALA A 293 -12.95 3.08 13.46
C ALA A 293 -14.48 3.12 13.50
N ASP A 294 -15.04 4.13 14.16
CA ASP A 294 -16.46 4.45 14.00
C ASP A 294 -16.66 4.99 12.57
N PRO A 295 -17.48 4.35 11.72
CA PRO A 295 -17.67 4.79 10.34
C PRO A 295 -18.35 6.16 10.23
N ARG A 296 -18.94 6.68 11.31
CA ARG A 296 -19.65 7.98 11.33
C ARG A 296 -18.75 9.13 11.78
N THR A 297 -17.90 8.90 12.77
CA THR A 297 -17.07 9.95 13.38
C THR A 297 -15.60 9.88 12.96
N GLY A 298 -15.15 8.72 12.45
CA GLY A 298 -13.74 8.45 12.19
C GLY A 298 -12.92 8.26 13.49
N GLU A 299 -13.56 8.31 14.65
CA GLU A 299 -12.89 8.07 15.93
C GLU A 299 -12.61 6.59 16.12
N SER A 300 -11.40 6.28 16.55
CA SER A 300 -10.98 4.92 16.82
C SER A 300 -11.38 4.51 18.23
N GLN A 301 -12.20 3.45 18.34
CA GLN A 301 -12.56 2.86 19.63
C GLN A 301 -11.63 1.67 19.94
N VAL A 302 -11.17 1.60 21.19
CA VAL A 302 -10.38 0.48 21.67
C VAL A 302 -11.28 -0.73 21.87
N VAL A 303 -11.05 -1.80 21.11
CA VAL A 303 -11.77 -3.07 21.24
C VAL A 303 -11.07 -3.99 22.23
N GLN A 304 -9.74 -4.00 22.21
CA GLN A 304 -8.91 -4.83 23.07
C GLN A 304 -7.55 -4.19 23.27
N SER A 305 -7.01 -4.32 24.48
CA SER A 305 -5.64 -3.89 24.82
C SER A 305 -4.89 -5.04 25.50
N GLY A 306 -3.57 -5.07 25.37
CA GLY A 306 -2.72 -6.08 25.97
C GLY A 306 -1.29 -6.05 25.45
N ASP A 307 -0.57 -7.16 25.62
CA ASP A 307 0.76 -7.34 25.03
C ASP A 307 0.65 -7.47 23.50
N ALA A 308 1.48 -6.74 22.78
CA ALA A 308 1.42 -6.67 21.34
C ALA A 308 1.75 -8.01 20.67
N ALA A 309 2.74 -8.74 21.19
CA ALA A 309 3.17 -10.01 20.60
C ALA A 309 2.08 -11.09 20.76
N GLU A 310 1.50 -11.21 21.95
CA GLU A 310 0.41 -12.14 22.22
C GLU A 310 -0.84 -11.80 21.40
N LEU A 311 -1.19 -10.52 21.30
CA LEU A 311 -2.32 -10.04 20.52
C LEU A 311 -2.17 -10.37 19.03
N LEU A 312 -0.99 -10.09 18.46
CA LEU A 312 -0.69 -10.37 17.05
C LEU A 312 -0.65 -11.86 16.75
N ALA A 313 -0.01 -12.67 17.60
CA ALA A 313 0.05 -14.11 17.43
C ALA A 313 -1.36 -14.73 17.44
N ARG A 314 -2.25 -14.27 18.33
CA ARG A 314 -3.63 -14.73 18.38
C ARG A 314 -4.42 -14.36 17.13
N LEU A 315 -4.31 -13.10 16.64
CA LEU A 315 -4.99 -12.65 15.44
C LEU A 315 -4.47 -13.40 14.20
N ALA A 316 -3.18 -13.61 14.09
CA ALA A 316 -2.55 -14.34 12.99
C ALA A 316 -2.95 -15.82 12.95
N ARG A 317 -3.07 -16.48 14.12
CA ARG A 317 -3.63 -17.85 14.21
C ARG A 317 -5.09 -17.92 13.75
N GLY A 318 -5.86 -16.87 14.00
CA GLY A 318 -7.27 -16.75 13.60
C GLY A 318 -7.50 -16.38 12.13
N SER A 319 -6.48 -16.39 11.26
CA SER A 319 -6.57 -15.99 9.84
C SER A 319 -7.05 -14.54 9.65
N ALA A 320 -6.78 -13.65 10.61
CA ALA A 320 -7.12 -12.25 10.52
C ALA A 320 -6.05 -11.49 9.71
N ASN A 321 -6.49 -10.54 8.89
CA ASN A 321 -5.61 -9.55 8.31
C ASN A 321 -5.40 -8.42 9.31
N VAL A 322 -4.14 -8.09 9.60
CA VAL A 322 -3.76 -7.16 10.67
C VAL A 322 -2.87 -6.06 10.14
N LEU A 323 -3.16 -4.81 10.52
CA LEU A 323 -2.31 -3.67 10.29
C LEU A 323 -1.76 -3.15 11.61
N VAL A 324 -0.45 -3.26 11.79
CA VAL A 324 0.27 -2.75 12.96
C VAL A 324 0.73 -1.32 12.70
N THR A 325 0.31 -0.39 13.55
CA THR A 325 0.68 1.03 13.44
C THR A 325 1.44 1.51 14.66
N GLY A 326 2.35 2.44 14.46
CA GLY A 326 3.14 3.04 15.55
C GLY A 326 4.17 4.03 15.01
N ARG A 327 4.75 4.85 15.90
CA ARG A 327 5.81 5.82 15.56
C ARG A 327 7.06 5.14 14.99
N PRO A 328 7.92 5.85 14.25
CA PRO A 328 9.26 5.38 13.92
C PRO A 328 10.01 4.92 15.19
N GLY A 329 10.73 3.81 15.10
CA GLY A 329 11.47 3.25 16.25
C GLY A 329 10.61 2.61 17.35
N SER A 330 9.29 2.51 17.21
CA SER A 330 8.40 1.87 18.21
C SER A 330 8.53 0.35 18.32
N GLY A 331 9.41 -0.28 17.53
CA GLY A 331 9.64 -1.72 17.56
C GLY A 331 8.74 -2.54 16.65
N LYS A 332 8.00 -1.93 15.71
CA LYS A 332 7.13 -2.64 14.75
C LYS A 332 7.86 -3.78 14.03
N SER A 333 8.98 -3.46 13.37
CA SER A 333 9.76 -4.44 12.61
C SER A 333 10.31 -5.56 13.49
N THR A 334 10.75 -5.25 14.69
CA THR A 334 11.22 -6.25 15.67
C THR A 334 10.09 -7.21 16.05
N LEU A 335 8.91 -6.66 16.32
CA LEU A 335 7.71 -7.42 16.66
C LEU A 335 7.25 -8.31 15.49
N LEU A 336 7.25 -7.78 14.27
CA LEU A 336 6.85 -8.53 13.07
C LEU A 336 7.86 -9.65 12.73
N ARG A 337 9.15 -9.39 12.92
CA ARG A 337 10.19 -10.44 12.76
C ARG A 337 10.03 -11.55 13.79
N ALA A 338 9.77 -11.21 15.05
CA ALA A 338 9.50 -12.18 16.10
C ALA A 338 8.26 -13.04 15.76
N LEU A 339 7.19 -12.40 15.28
CA LEU A 339 5.98 -13.10 14.83
C LEU A 339 6.27 -14.06 13.66
N ALA A 340 7.06 -13.63 12.68
CA ALA A 340 7.45 -14.47 11.54
C ALA A 340 8.36 -15.63 11.95
N ALA A 341 9.14 -15.48 13.01
CA ALA A 341 10.04 -16.51 13.52
C ALA A 341 9.32 -17.55 14.40
N ASP A 342 8.11 -17.24 14.92
CA ASP A 342 7.36 -18.13 15.82
C ASP A 342 6.68 -19.27 15.06
N PRO A 343 7.13 -20.54 15.22
CA PRO A 343 6.57 -21.67 14.52
C PRO A 343 5.15 -22.04 14.99
N GLU A 344 4.72 -21.57 16.19
CA GLU A 344 3.40 -21.89 16.74
C GLU A 344 2.29 -21.03 16.13
N VAL A 345 2.62 -19.97 15.41
CA VAL A 345 1.63 -19.10 14.79
C VAL A 345 1.04 -19.71 13.52
N ARG A 346 1.89 -20.20 12.63
CA ARG A 346 1.50 -20.90 11.38
C ARG A 346 2.63 -21.85 10.95
N ARG A 347 2.28 -22.88 10.19
CA ARG A 347 3.23 -23.86 9.67
C ARG A 347 4.26 -23.20 8.75
N PHE A 348 3.80 -22.41 7.76
CA PHE A 348 4.66 -21.68 6.84
C PHE A 348 4.58 -20.18 7.15
N ARG A 349 5.72 -19.50 7.14
CA ARG A 349 5.83 -18.09 7.48
C ARG A 349 6.72 -17.38 6.48
N PHE A 350 6.28 -16.22 6.04
CA PHE A 350 6.99 -15.40 5.07
C PHE A 350 7.11 -13.98 5.59
N TYR A 351 8.29 -13.40 5.50
CA TYR A 351 8.56 -12.03 5.88
C TYR A 351 9.15 -11.27 4.71
N PHE A 352 8.52 -10.15 4.34
CA PHE A 352 8.96 -9.26 3.29
C PHE A 352 9.10 -7.85 3.85
N ASP A 353 10.31 -7.30 3.77
CA ASP A 353 10.59 -5.91 4.10
C ASP A 353 10.37 -5.06 2.85
N LEU A 354 9.24 -4.38 2.78
CA LEU A 354 8.88 -3.57 1.62
C LEU A 354 9.72 -2.30 1.49
N GLY A 355 10.39 -1.87 2.57
CA GLY A 355 11.39 -0.80 2.51
C GLY A 355 12.63 -1.15 1.67
N LEU A 356 12.86 -2.46 1.44
CA LEU A 356 13.93 -2.97 0.56
C LEU A 356 13.46 -3.29 -0.86
N LYS A 357 12.15 -3.20 -1.11
CA LYS A 357 11.59 -3.44 -2.45
C LYS A 357 11.89 -2.23 -3.35
N PRO A 358 12.54 -2.43 -4.51
CA PRO A 358 12.64 -1.37 -5.51
C PRO A 358 11.26 -0.83 -5.89
N LYS A 359 11.13 0.48 -5.98
CA LYS A 359 9.83 1.15 -6.17
C LYS A 359 9.11 0.76 -7.46
N ASN A 360 9.87 0.52 -8.51
CA ASN A 360 9.38 0.11 -9.83
C ASN A 360 9.21 -1.41 -9.99
N GLU A 361 9.61 -2.21 -8.99
CA GLU A 361 9.46 -3.67 -9.00
C GLU A 361 8.09 -4.06 -8.45
N ARG A 362 7.37 -4.95 -9.11
CA ARG A 362 6.11 -5.51 -8.59
C ARG A 362 6.38 -6.43 -7.40
N PHE A 363 5.41 -6.53 -6.49
CA PHE A 363 5.54 -7.42 -5.34
C PHE A 363 5.77 -8.89 -5.75
N SER A 364 5.11 -9.34 -6.81
CA SER A 364 5.28 -10.68 -7.36
C SER A 364 6.72 -10.99 -7.81
N GLU A 365 7.39 -10.02 -8.42
CA GLU A 365 8.78 -10.11 -8.86
C GLU A 365 9.72 -10.09 -7.64
N TYR A 366 9.49 -9.15 -6.72
CA TYR A 366 10.25 -9.02 -5.48
C TYR A 366 10.18 -10.29 -4.63
N ALA A 367 8.98 -10.79 -4.34
CA ALA A 367 8.77 -12.00 -3.57
C ALA A 367 9.35 -13.24 -4.30
N GLY A 368 9.12 -13.36 -5.61
CA GLY A 368 9.66 -14.45 -6.42
C GLY A 368 11.19 -14.49 -6.38
N ARG A 369 11.84 -13.32 -6.48
CA ARG A 369 13.31 -13.19 -6.41
C ARG A 369 13.85 -13.59 -5.04
N LEU A 370 13.20 -13.21 -3.95
CA LEU A 370 13.62 -13.57 -2.60
C LEU A 370 13.42 -15.05 -2.27
N LEU A 371 12.38 -15.66 -2.80
CA LEU A 371 12.04 -17.07 -2.52
C LEU A 371 12.73 -18.06 -3.46
N ALA A 372 13.08 -17.63 -4.67
CA ALA A 372 13.71 -18.50 -5.68
C ALA A 372 14.98 -19.24 -5.21
N PRO A 373 15.89 -18.65 -4.43
CA PRO A 373 17.08 -19.37 -3.93
C PRO A 373 16.76 -20.56 -3.03
N ALA A 374 15.61 -20.54 -2.33
CA ALA A 374 15.19 -21.65 -1.47
C ALA A 374 14.62 -22.85 -2.25
N MET A 375 14.36 -22.69 -3.55
CA MET A 375 13.76 -23.72 -4.39
C MET A 375 14.79 -24.47 -5.25
N THR A 376 14.39 -25.65 -5.73
CA THR A 376 15.19 -26.37 -6.73
C THR A 376 15.30 -25.55 -8.02
N PRO A 377 16.41 -25.66 -8.78
CA PRO A 377 16.60 -24.87 -10.00
C PRO A 377 15.44 -24.98 -11.01
N SER A 378 14.79 -26.14 -11.09
CA SER A 378 13.65 -26.39 -11.97
C SER A 378 12.35 -25.67 -11.55
N ASP A 379 12.25 -25.32 -10.28
CA ASP A 379 11.02 -24.79 -9.69
C ASP A 379 11.10 -23.30 -9.33
N ARG A 380 12.29 -22.68 -9.47
CA ARG A 380 12.55 -21.28 -9.12
C ARG A 380 11.57 -20.27 -9.75
N SER A 381 11.17 -20.52 -11.00
CA SER A 381 10.21 -19.66 -11.69
C SER A 381 8.79 -19.74 -11.11
N ARG A 382 8.52 -20.70 -10.22
CA ARG A 382 7.23 -20.93 -9.59
C ARG A 382 7.21 -20.57 -8.10
N ALA A 383 8.28 -19.97 -7.61
CA ALA A 383 8.42 -19.63 -6.19
C ALA A 383 7.27 -18.74 -5.70
N TYR A 384 6.88 -17.75 -6.50
CA TYR A 384 5.76 -16.89 -6.17
C TYR A 384 4.40 -17.59 -6.23
N ASP A 385 4.19 -18.46 -7.22
CA ASP A 385 2.94 -19.23 -7.33
C ASP A 385 2.77 -20.16 -6.13
N LEU A 386 3.87 -20.83 -5.70
CA LEU A 386 3.88 -21.67 -4.51
C LEU A 386 3.58 -20.88 -3.25
N PHE A 387 4.21 -19.72 -3.08
CA PHE A 387 3.90 -18.80 -1.98
C PHE A 387 2.41 -18.42 -1.96
N LEU A 388 1.85 -18.00 -3.10
CA LEU A 388 0.43 -17.66 -3.21
C LEU A 388 -0.48 -18.83 -2.87
N TYR A 389 -0.12 -20.02 -3.31
CA TYR A 389 -0.89 -21.22 -2.97
C TYR A 389 -0.95 -21.46 -1.46
N LEU A 390 0.20 -21.36 -0.77
CA LEU A 390 0.29 -21.54 0.68
C LEU A 390 -0.49 -20.47 1.46
N ILE A 391 -0.44 -19.23 1.02
CA ILE A 391 -1.23 -18.15 1.63
C ILE A 391 -2.73 -18.42 1.45
N ARG A 392 -3.17 -18.71 0.24
CA ARG A 392 -4.60 -18.94 -0.07
C ARG A 392 -5.17 -20.20 0.55
N SER A 393 -4.34 -21.22 0.80
CA SER A 393 -4.76 -22.41 1.52
C SER A 393 -4.91 -22.21 3.04
N GLY A 394 -4.61 -21.02 3.55
CA GLY A 394 -4.67 -20.71 4.98
C GLY A 394 -3.58 -21.37 5.82
N THR A 395 -2.60 -22.03 5.20
CA THR A 395 -1.51 -22.73 5.90
C THR A 395 -0.32 -21.84 6.23
N ALA A 396 -0.24 -20.66 5.60
CA ALA A 396 0.87 -19.74 5.74
C ALA A 396 0.47 -18.40 6.36
N LEU A 397 1.46 -17.73 6.97
CA LEU A 397 1.43 -16.34 7.41
C LEU A 397 2.30 -15.51 6.47
N CYS A 398 1.74 -14.40 5.97
CA CYS A 398 2.48 -13.40 5.23
C CYS A 398 2.69 -12.15 6.09
N VAL A 399 3.93 -11.77 6.34
CA VAL A 399 4.29 -10.55 7.06
C VAL A 399 4.88 -9.56 6.06
N LEU A 400 4.26 -8.39 5.95
CA LEU A 400 4.66 -7.28 5.09
C LEU A 400 5.08 -6.10 5.96
N ASP A 401 6.37 -5.92 6.15
CA ASP A 401 6.90 -4.84 6.97
C ASP A 401 7.13 -3.56 6.15
N ALA A 402 7.00 -2.40 6.79
CA ALA A 402 7.26 -1.08 6.21
C ALA A 402 6.45 -0.80 4.91
N VAL A 403 5.14 -1.05 4.96
CA VAL A 403 4.23 -0.84 3.81
C VAL A 403 4.27 0.61 3.31
N ASP A 404 4.36 1.58 4.20
CA ASP A 404 4.50 3.01 3.90
C ASP A 404 5.81 3.34 3.17
N GLU A 405 6.85 2.55 3.34
CA GLU A 405 8.13 2.68 2.63
C GLU A 405 8.12 1.98 1.26
N GLY A 406 7.26 0.97 1.09
CA GLY A 406 7.07 0.21 -0.15
C GLY A 406 6.25 0.93 -1.23
N VAL A 407 5.61 2.05 -0.93
CA VAL A 407 4.77 2.83 -1.86
C VAL A 407 5.64 3.65 -2.82
N GLU A 408 5.28 3.72 -4.10
CA GLU A 408 6.00 4.53 -5.10
C GLU A 408 5.91 6.03 -4.82
N GLU A 409 4.74 6.47 -4.35
CA GLU A 409 4.48 7.85 -3.97
C GLU A 409 3.69 7.83 -2.65
N SER A 410 4.01 8.71 -1.73
CA SER A 410 3.23 8.93 -0.50
C SER A 410 1.87 9.58 -0.81
N SER A 411 1.12 8.97 -1.71
CA SER A 411 -0.18 9.42 -2.14
C SER A 411 -1.20 8.29 -1.99
N PRO A 412 -2.49 8.60 -1.86
CA PRO A 412 -3.55 7.60 -1.90
C PRO A 412 -3.52 6.73 -3.17
N ALA A 413 -3.12 7.31 -4.30
CA ALA A 413 -2.98 6.60 -5.56
C ALA A 413 -1.81 5.61 -5.55
N GLY A 414 -0.66 5.99 -4.96
CA GLY A 414 0.48 5.09 -4.77
C GLY A 414 0.12 3.90 -3.88
N PHE A 415 -0.59 4.16 -2.77
CA PHE A 415 -1.06 3.10 -1.88
C PHE A 415 -2.06 2.16 -2.58
N LEU A 416 -2.99 2.71 -3.37
CA LEU A 416 -3.94 1.91 -4.13
C LEU A 416 -3.24 1.01 -5.16
N ARG A 417 -2.18 1.50 -5.82
CA ARG A 417 -1.34 0.69 -6.71
C ARG A 417 -0.66 -0.45 -5.97
N LEU A 418 -0.07 -0.19 -4.80
CA LEU A 418 0.53 -1.23 -3.97
C LEU A 418 -0.51 -2.27 -3.55
N PHE A 419 -1.70 -1.84 -3.12
CA PHE A 419 -2.79 -2.77 -2.78
C PHE A 419 -3.26 -3.60 -3.97
N THR A 420 -3.28 -3.03 -5.16
CA THR A 420 -3.57 -3.77 -6.41
C THR A 420 -2.50 -4.84 -6.68
N ASP A 421 -1.24 -4.50 -6.46
CA ASP A 421 -0.12 -5.44 -6.60
C ASP A 421 -0.18 -6.56 -5.54
N LEU A 422 -0.61 -6.23 -4.32
CA LEU A 422 -0.82 -7.17 -3.22
C LEU A 422 -2.16 -7.95 -3.30
N ALA A 423 -3.07 -7.58 -4.20
CA ALA A 423 -4.41 -8.16 -4.24
C ALA A 423 -4.44 -9.69 -4.35
N ALA A 424 -3.43 -10.27 -5.01
CA ALA A 424 -3.29 -11.72 -5.12
C ALA A 424 -2.97 -12.40 -3.77
N VAL A 425 -2.32 -11.69 -2.85
CA VAL A 425 -1.96 -12.17 -1.49
C VAL A 425 -3.12 -11.95 -0.52
N LEU A 426 -3.84 -10.84 -0.68
CA LEU A 426 -4.96 -10.47 0.17
C LEU A 426 -6.20 -11.30 -0.19
N SER A 427 -6.55 -12.26 0.62
CA SER A 427 -7.78 -13.06 0.48
C SER A 427 -8.44 -13.27 1.83
N ALA A 428 -9.73 -13.63 1.84
CA ALA A 428 -10.46 -13.87 3.08
C ALA A 428 -9.89 -15.03 3.93
N GLU A 429 -9.16 -15.95 3.30
CA GLU A 429 -8.59 -17.14 3.95
C GLU A 429 -7.12 -16.94 4.34
N SER A 430 -6.49 -15.84 3.90
CA SER A 430 -5.09 -15.52 4.22
C SER A 430 -4.93 -14.93 5.62
N ALA A 431 -3.77 -15.18 6.22
CA ALA A 431 -3.29 -14.44 7.38
C ALA A 431 -2.18 -13.48 6.92
N VAL A 432 -2.50 -12.20 6.81
CA VAL A 432 -1.55 -11.16 6.41
C VAL A 432 -1.39 -10.15 7.53
N VAL A 433 -0.16 -9.94 7.97
CA VAL A 433 0.19 -8.92 8.97
C VAL A 433 1.06 -7.87 8.31
N MET A 434 0.61 -6.64 8.31
CA MET A 434 1.31 -5.50 7.72
C MET A 434 1.75 -4.52 8.79
N SER A 435 2.84 -3.78 8.57
CA SER A 435 3.19 -2.61 9.39
C SER A 435 3.21 -1.32 8.59
N SER A 436 2.84 -0.23 9.26
CA SER A 436 2.90 1.13 8.73
C SER A 436 3.10 2.16 9.84
N ARG A 437 3.52 3.36 9.49
CA ARG A 437 3.55 4.51 10.42
C ARG A 437 2.14 5.04 10.65
N VAL A 438 1.87 5.56 11.85
CA VAL A 438 0.57 6.15 12.21
C VAL A 438 0.23 7.32 11.29
N SER A 439 1.20 8.17 11.02
CA SER A 439 1.08 9.37 10.20
C SER A 439 0.58 9.05 8.79
N PHE A 440 1.14 8.02 8.17
CA PHE A 440 0.74 7.59 6.83
C PHE A 440 -0.75 7.26 6.71
N LEU A 441 -1.36 6.69 7.76
CA LEU A 441 -2.79 6.42 7.83
C LEU A 441 -3.61 7.62 8.27
N ALA A 442 -3.04 8.47 9.12
CA ALA A 442 -3.71 9.68 9.61
C ALA A 442 -3.90 10.70 8.50
N ASP A 443 -2.90 10.83 7.63
CA ASP A 443 -2.86 11.82 6.56
C ASP A 443 -3.71 11.47 5.35
N SER A 444 -4.18 10.22 5.24
CA SER A 444 -5.01 9.77 4.12
C SER A 444 -6.32 9.13 4.57
N PRO A 445 -7.43 9.89 4.62
CA PRO A 445 -8.77 9.34 4.84
C PRO A 445 -9.15 8.23 3.85
N GLN A 446 -8.63 8.30 2.62
CA GLN A 446 -8.86 7.32 1.57
C GLN A 446 -8.20 5.99 1.87
N VAL A 447 -6.96 6.00 2.41
CA VAL A 447 -6.26 4.78 2.85
C VAL A 447 -7.02 4.13 4.01
N ARG A 448 -7.53 4.93 4.96
CA ARG A 448 -8.40 4.39 6.02
C ARG A 448 -9.64 3.71 5.46
N GLN A 449 -10.34 4.36 4.53
CA GLN A 449 -11.52 3.80 3.88
C GLN A 449 -11.21 2.52 3.09
N LEU A 450 -9.99 2.42 2.51
CA LEU A 450 -9.55 1.21 1.82
C LEU A 450 -9.42 0.02 2.77
N LEU A 451 -8.91 0.28 3.98
CA LEU A 451 -8.66 -0.72 5.03
C LEU A 451 -9.91 -1.06 5.84
N ASP A 452 -10.94 -0.24 5.76
CA ASP A 452 -12.18 -0.41 6.51
C ASP A 452 -13.14 -1.40 5.81
N SER A 453 -14.05 -1.97 6.58
CA SER A 453 -15.07 -2.89 6.04
C SER A 453 -16.01 -2.15 5.08
N GLY A 454 -16.34 -2.79 3.98
CA GLY A 454 -17.03 -2.29 2.78
C GLY A 454 -18.20 -1.29 2.90
N ALA A 455 -18.76 -1.05 4.09
CA ALA A 455 -19.85 -0.11 4.31
C ALA A 455 -19.41 1.37 4.41
N GLY A 456 -18.11 1.63 4.63
CA GLY A 456 -17.56 2.99 4.82
C GLY A 456 -16.83 3.55 3.60
N ARG A 457 -16.67 2.79 2.52
CA ARG A 457 -15.94 3.23 1.33
C ARG A 457 -16.75 4.24 0.53
N SER A 458 -16.15 5.39 0.19
CA SER A 458 -16.79 6.38 -0.66
C SER A 458 -16.94 5.87 -2.10
N GLU A 459 -17.97 6.33 -2.79
CA GLU A 459 -18.24 5.97 -4.18
C GLU A 459 -17.04 6.28 -5.09
N GLN A 460 -16.38 7.42 -4.86
CA GLN A 460 -15.15 7.81 -5.57
C GLN A 460 -13.99 6.84 -5.35
N LEU A 461 -13.79 6.32 -4.12
CA LEU A 461 -12.76 5.33 -3.84
C LEU A 461 -13.08 4.00 -4.54
N VAL A 462 -14.34 3.58 -4.52
CA VAL A 462 -14.81 2.38 -5.20
C VAL A 462 -14.55 2.46 -6.72
N GLU A 463 -14.85 3.61 -7.33
CA GLU A 463 -14.54 3.86 -8.74
C GLU A 463 -13.03 3.79 -9.02
N GLN A 464 -12.21 4.42 -8.17
CA GLN A 464 -10.75 4.36 -8.29
C GLN A 464 -10.21 2.93 -8.13
N MET A 465 -10.77 2.14 -7.22
CA MET A 465 -10.40 0.72 -7.05
C MET A 465 -10.68 -0.07 -8.34
N TYR A 466 -11.87 0.05 -8.91
CA TYR A 466 -12.20 -0.61 -10.18
C TYR A 466 -11.32 -0.11 -11.34
N ALA A 467 -11.05 1.18 -11.43
CA ALA A 467 -10.17 1.75 -12.46
C ALA A 467 -8.72 1.20 -12.38
N ASN A 468 -8.26 0.81 -11.17
CA ASN A 468 -6.97 0.17 -10.95
C ASN A 468 -7.05 -1.38 -10.99
N GLY A 469 -8.20 -1.96 -11.34
CA GLY A 469 -8.36 -3.41 -11.43
C GLY A 469 -8.53 -4.12 -10.08
N LEU A 470 -8.77 -3.37 -9.00
CA LEU A 470 -8.99 -3.90 -7.66
C LEU A 470 -10.51 -4.03 -7.40
N ASP A 471 -10.98 -5.24 -7.18
CA ASP A 471 -12.38 -5.49 -6.80
C ASP A 471 -12.59 -5.14 -5.31
N PRO A 472 -13.39 -4.13 -4.98
CA PRO A 472 -13.63 -3.72 -3.60
C PRO A 472 -14.19 -4.84 -2.71
N ALA A 473 -14.92 -5.80 -3.28
CA ALA A 473 -15.47 -6.93 -2.55
C ALA A 473 -14.40 -7.96 -2.13
N ARG A 474 -13.22 -7.91 -2.75
CA ARG A 474 -12.11 -8.84 -2.48
C ARG A 474 -11.06 -8.25 -1.54
N VAL A 475 -11.11 -6.96 -1.25
CA VAL A 475 -10.20 -6.36 -0.27
C VAL A 475 -10.69 -6.72 1.13
N PRO A 476 -9.90 -7.46 1.91
CA PRO A 476 -10.31 -7.92 3.22
C PRO A 476 -10.39 -6.77 4.23
N HIS A 477 -11.09 -7.02 5.32
CA HIS A 477 -11.06 -6.16 6.49
C HIS A 477 -9.74 -6.33 7.26
N PHE A 478 -9.16 -5.23 7.73
CA PHE A 478 -7.96 -5.23 8.55
C PHE A 478 -8.28 -4.87 10.01
N HIS A 479 -7.76 -5.67 10.91
CA HIS A 479 -7.71 -5.30 12.33
C HIS A 479 -6.54 -4.34 12.55
N VAL A 480 -6.82 -3.11 12.93
CA VAL A 480 -5.78 -2.12 13.21
C VAL A 480 -5.29 -2.30 14.64
N VAL A 481 -4.02 -2.64 14.80
CA VAL A 481 -3.32 -2.76 16.09
C VAL A 481 -2.39 -1.57 16.24
N ARG A 482 -2.71 -0.65 17.16
CA ARG A 482 -1.88 0.51 17.46
C ARG A 482 -0.95 0.18 18.62
N LEU A 483 0.35 0.34 18.40
CA LEU A 483 1.33 0.25 19.47
C LEU A 483 1.21 1.48 20.38
N ALA A 484 1.33 1.26 21.69
CA ALA A 484 1.34 2.35 22.66
C ALA A 484 2.50 3.31 22.37
N GLU A 485 2.28 4.59 22.62
CA GLU A 485 3.30 5.62 22.47
C GLU A 485 4.06 5.73 23.83
N PRO A 486 5.24 5.10 23.95
CA PRO A 486 6.07 5.28 25.12
C PRO A 486 6.70 6.67 25.14
N GLU A 487 7.09 7.17 26.30
CA GLU A 487 7.87 8.42 26.42
C GLU A 487 9.17 8.40 25.59
N ALA A 488 9.79 7.21 25.46
CA ALA A 488 10.90 6.96 24.54
C ALA A 488 10.70 5.61 23.83
N THR A 489 10.95 5.57 22.53
CA THR A 489 10.84 4.35 21.72
C THR A 489 11.89 3.31 22.09
N PRO A 490 11.70 2.02 21.79
CA PRO A 490 12.73 1.00 21.99
C PRO A 490 14.09 1.35 21.35
N LEU A 491 14.07 1.92 20.13
CA LEU A 491 15.28 2.38 19.46
C LEU A 491 15.98 3.49 20.24
N GLU A 492 15.25 4.51 20.70
CA GLU A 492 15.79 5.59 21.50
C GLU A 492 16.40 5.08 22.82
N LYS A 493 15.70 4.19 23.53
CA LYS A 493 16.20 3.57 24.76
C LYS A 493 17.48 2.77 24.54
N GLN A 494 17.50 1.95 23.48
CA GLN A 494 18.65 1.13 23.13
C GLN A 494 19.87 1.98 22.78
N LEU A 495 19.70 2.99 21.93
CA LEU A 495 20.79 3.86 21.52
C LEU A 495 21.24 4.78 22.66
N THR A 496 20.32 5.35 23.45
CA THR A 496 20.65 6.16 24.62
C THR A 496 21.49 5.38 25.62
N ALA A 497 21.13 4.13 25.89
CA ALA A 497 21.91 3.25 26.78
C ALA A 497 23.28 2.90 26.18
N ALA A 498 23.34 2.54 24.89
CA ALA A 498 24.58 2.16 24.19
C ALA A 498 25.58 3.33 24.09
N LEU A 499 25.05 4.55 23.95
CA LEU A 499 25.84 5.78 23.80
C LEU A 499 26.07 6.52 25.14
N GLU A 500 25.53 5.99 26.25
CA GLU A 500 25.59 6.60 27.59
C GLU A 500 25.05 8.04 27.62
N LEU A 501 24.00 8.33 26.86
CA LEU A 501 23.39 9.65 26.74
C LEU A 501 22.37 9.92 27.84
N PRO A 502 22.11 11.20 28.21
CA PRO A 502 21.03 11.56 29.12
C PRO A 502 19.67 11.15 28.55
N SER A 503 18.75 10.74 29.44
CA SER A 503 17.38 10.46 29.06
C SER A 503 16.61 11.72 28.58
N GLY A 504 15.73 11.59 27.62
CA GLY A 504 14.87 12.70 27.15
C GLY A 504 15.48 13.54 26.03
N GLN A 505 16.55 13.08 25.38
CA GLN A 505 17.07 13.72 24.18
C GLN A 505 16.17 13.45 22.96
N ALA A 506 16.18 14.40 22.01
CA ALA A 506 15.45 14.21 20.76
C ALA A 506 16.08 13.07 19.91
N LEU A 507 15.25 12.34 19.17
CA LEU A 507 15.70 11.25 18.30
C LEU A 507 16.81 11.70 17.32
N ALA A 508 16.72 12.93 16.79
CA ALA A 508 17.73 13.48 15.89
C ALA A 508 19.12 13.57 16.55
N ASP A 509 19.18 13.97 17.81
CA ASP A 509 20.43 14.08 18.57
C ASP A 509 21.02 12.71 18.87
N ILE A 510 20.17 11.74 19.24
CA ILE A 510 20.59 10.36 19.53
C ILE A 510 21.16 9.69 18.27
N LEU A 511 20.47 9.82 17.13
CA LEU A 511 20.93 9.26 15.85
C LEU A 511 22.19 9.96 15.35
N GLY A 512 22.28 11.29 15.53
CA GLY A 512 23.47 12.08 15.23
C GLY A 512 24.69 11.62 16.04
N ALA A 513 24.53 11.51 17.35
CA ALA A 513 25.59 11.00 18.24
C ALA A 513 26.06 9.58 17.89
N HIS A 514 25.13 8.72 17.45
CA HIS A 514 25.50 7.37 16.99
C HIS A 514 26.33 7.39 15.70
N ILE A 515 25.97 8.24 14.73
CA ILE A 515 26.77 8.44 13.50
C ILE A 515 28.16 8.95 13.87
N GLU A 516 28.24 10.03 14.64
CA GLU A 516 29.50 10.65 15.08
C GLU A 516 30.41 9.66 15.79
N ARG A 517 29.87 8.89 16.73
CA ARG A 517 30.62 7.88 17.47
C ARG A 517 31.14 6.77 16.54
N THR A 518 30.29 6.26 15.64
CA THR A 518 30.68 5.24 14.65
C THR A 518 31.87 5.71 13.81
N LEU A 519 31.84 6.94 13.33
CA LEU A 519 32.89 7.51 12.52
C LEU A 519 34.17 7.79 13.33
N ALA A 520 34.03 8.25 14.57
CA ALA A 520 35.14 8.52 15.47
C ALA A 520 35.89 7.24 15.88
N GLU A 521 35.18 6.17 16.18
CA GLU A 521 35.76 4.86 16.53
C GLU A 521 36.62 4.29 15.38
N HIS A 522 36.31 4.63 14.16
CA HIS A 522 37.07 4.22 12.97
C HIS A 522 38.10 5.27 12.48
N GLY A 523 38.20 6.43 13.17
CA GLY A 523 39.17 7.48 12.85
C GLY A 523 38.83 8.35 11.64
N HIS A 524 37.57 8.36 11.18
CA HIS A 524 37.11 9.08 9.99
C HIS A 524 36.01 10.13 10.24
N PRO A 525 36.17 11.10 11.16
CA PRO A 525 35.13 12.09 11.46
C PRO A 525 34.77 12.97 10.26
N ASP A 526 35.69 13.15 9.30
CA ASP A 526 35.45 13.99 8.12
C ASP A 526 34.41 13.40 7.14
N LEU A 527 34.14 12.09 7.21
CA LEU A 527 33.08 11.45 6.44
C LEU A 527 31.71 11.98 6.81
N GLU A 528 31.50 12.45 8.05
CA GLU A 528 30.19 12.96 8.51
C GLU A 528 29.62 14.04 7.58
N ARG A 529 30.47 14.94 7.09
CA ARG A 529 30.05 16.03 6.18
C ARG A 529 29.60 15.54 4.81
N ARG A 530 30.02 14.34 4.41
CA ARG A 530 29.69 13.75 3.10
C ARG A 530 28.42 12.89 3.15
N LEU A 531 28.08 12.37 4.34
CA LEU A 531 26.91 11.48 4.48
C LEU A 531 25.59 12.15 4.06
N PRO A 532 25.27 13.41 4.41
CA PRO A 532 24.05 14.04 3.97
C PRO A 532 23.94 14.14 2.42
N ALA A 533 25.04 14.49 1.74
CA ALA A 533 25.05 14.55 0.29
C ALA A 533 24.92 13.17 -0.37
N THR A 534 25.51 12.14 0.24
CA THR A 534 25.48 10.76 -0.27
C THR A 534 24.11 10.10 -0.05
N PHE A 535 23.68 10.05 1.20
CA PHE A 535 22.50 9.26 1.60
C PHE A 535 21.24 10.10 1.66
N GLY A 536 21.35 11.38 2.07
CA GLY A 536 20.21 12.26 2.18
C GLY A 536 19.66 12.63 0.80
N GLN A 537 20.51 12.99 -0.14
CA GLN A 537 20.10 13.24 -1.52
C GLN A 537 19.51 11.97 -2.17
N ALA A 538 20.14 10.80 -1.93
CA ALA A 538 19.63 9.53 -2.44
C ALA A 538 18.24 9.22 -1.90
N PHE A 539 17.99 9.45 -0.62
CA PHE A 539 16.67 9.26 0.00
C PHE A 539 15.60 10.14 -0.66
N LEU A 540 15.92 11.42 -0.91
CA LEU A 540 15.02 12.35 -1.59
C LEU A 540 14.71 11.96 -3.04
N THR A 541 15.55 11.13 -3.65
CA THR A 541 15.35 10.52 -4.96
C THR A 541 14.84 9.08 -4.88
N ASP A 542 14.32 8.71 -3.72
CA ASP A 542 13.71 7.41 -3.44
C ASP A 542 14.67 6.20 -3.51
N ARG A 543 15.93 6.43 -3.19
CA ARG A 543 16.96 5.39 -3.15
C ARG A 543 17.32 5.06 -1.72
N THR A 544 16.90 3.88 -1.26
CA THR A 544 17.10 3.38 0.12
C THR A 544 18.10 2.22 0.20
N VAL A 545 18.47 1.63 -0.93
CA VAL A 545 19.42 0.54 -1.06
C VAL A 545 20.62 0.99 -1.89
N PHE A 546 21.81 0.63 -1.46
CA PHE A 546 23.08 1.07 -2.04
C PHE A 546 23.97 -0.13 -2.38
N SER A 547 24.63 -0.12 -3.54
CA SER A 547 25.71 -1.06 -3.79
C SER A 547 26.98 -0.61 -3.04
N LEU A 548 27.78 -1.54 -2.55
CA LEU A 548 29.07 -1.24 -1.92
C LEU A 548 29.99 -0.50 -2.89
N VAL A 549 29.91 -0.80 -4.18
CA VAL A 549 30.65 -0.10 -5.24
C VAL A 549 30.28 1.38 -5.33
N ASP A 550 28.98 1.70 -5.23
CA ASP A 550 28.53 3.09 -5.26
C ASP A 550 28.93 3.85 -4.00
N LEU A 551 28.89 3.19 -2.83
CA LEU A 551 29.40 3.77 -1.59
C LEU A 551 30.90 4.07 -1.70
N PHE A 552 31.68 3.16 -2.25
CA PHE A 552 33.09 3.38 -2.51
C PHE A 552 33.34 4.59 -3.44
N ARG A 553 32.55 4.72 -4.52
CA ARG A 553 32.68 5.85 -5.45
C ARG A 553 32.35 7.19 -4.81
N GLN A 554 31.36 7.23 -3.93
CA GLN A 554 30.86 8.46 -3.32
C GLN A 554 31.62 8.85 -2.05
N LEU A 555 31.94 7.89 -1.21
CA LEU A 555 32.60 8.11 0.08
C LEU A 555 34.12 7.95 0.01
N GLY A 556 34.66 7.29 -1.03
CA GLY A 556 36.09 7.06 -1.21
C GLY A 556 36.61 5.82 -0.48
N ALA A 557 37.90 5.54 -0.70
CA ALA A 557 38.58 4.39 -0.10
C ALA A 557 38.61 4.44 1.43
N GLU A 558 38.60 5.62 2.01
CA GLU A 558 38.56 5.90 3.45
C GLU A 558 37.30 5.34 4.16
N ALA A 559 36.24 5.09 3.43
CA ALA A 559 35.04 4.44 3.99
C ALA A 559 35.19 2.91 4.13
N PHE A 560 36.31 2.33 3.71
CA PHE A 560 36.55 0.90 3.74
C PHE A 560 37.93 0.57 4.33
N THR A 561 37.94 -0.30 5.32
CA THR A 561 39.19 -0.79 5.92
C THR A 561 39.82 -1.86 5.04
N ASP A 562 41.15 -1.96 5.05
CA ASP A 562 41.93 -3.01 4.38
C ASP A 562 41.73 -3.15 2.86
N GLY A 563 41.12 -2.14 2.20
CA GLY A 563 40.87 -2.17 0.75
C GLY A 563 39.91 -3.25 0.27
N ARG A 564 39.15 -3.88 1.17
CA ARG A 564 38.10 -4.84 0.85
C ARG A 564 36.77 -4.14 0.63
N LEU A 565 36.04 -4.59 -0.38
CA LEU A 565 34.73 -4.04 -0.74
C LEU A 565 33.62 -4.97 -0.23
N ASP A 566 33.56 -5.13 1.09
CA ASP A 566 32.52 -5.89 1.79
C ASP A 566 31.94 -5.05 2.95
N LEU A 567 30.79 -5.47 3.48
CA LEU A 567 30.12 -4.74 4.54
C LEU A 567 30.96 -4.69 5.83
N ASP A 568 31.64 -5.77 6.19
CA ASP A 568 32.44 -5.85 7.42
C ASP A 568 33.63 -4.90 7.38
N ALA A 569 34.14 -4.60 6.18
CA ALA A 569 35.20 -3.63 5.98
C ALA A 569 34.69 -2.17 5.89
N CYS A 570 33.38 -1.95 5.79
CA CYS A 570 32.78 -0.61 5.71
C CYS A 570 32.76 0.06 7.10
N VAL A 571 33.30 1.27 7.19
CA VAL A 571 33.27 2.09 8.41
C VAL A 571 31.84 2.31 8.94
N LEU A 572 30.87 2.31 8.05
CA LEU A 572 29.46 2.47 8.39
C LEU A 572 28.76 1.13 8.73
N ALA A 573 29.48 0.01 8.79
CA ALA A 573 28.88 -1.30 9.07
C ALA A 573 27.90 -1.33 10.26
N PRO A 574 28.16 -0.62 11.40
CA PRO A 574 27.20 -0.58 12.51
C PRO A 574 25.85 0.09 12.18
N LEU A 575 25.83 0.92 11.14
CA LEU A 575 24.64 1.66 10.71
C LEU A 575 23.92 0.96 9.54
N LEU A 576 24.55 -0.05 8.95
CA LEU A 576 24.11 -0.71 7.72
C LEU A 576 23.75 -2.18 7.97
N ARG A 577 22.89 -2.73 7.12
CA ARG A 577 22.52 -4.14 7.07
C ARG A 577 22.58 -4.66 5.63
N PRO A 578 22.82 -5.94 5.41
CA PRO A 578 22.72 -6.53 4.08
C PRO A 578 21.32 -6.35 3.45
N ALA A 579 21.27 -6.07 2.17
CA ALA A 579 20.04 -5.88 1.38
C ALA A 579 20.11 -6.66 0.04
N GLY A 580 20.66 -7.86 0.07
CA GLY A 580 20.96 -8.73 -1.08
C GLY A 580 22.47 -8.81 -1.35
N ASP A 581 22.86 -9.48 -2.43
CA ASP A 581 24.25 -9.63 -2.83
C ASP A 581 24.86 -8.26 -3.15
N GLU A 582 25.95 -7.91 -2.49
CA GLU A 582 26.71 -6.65 -2.68
C GLU A 582 25.90 -5.36 -2.41
N HIS A 583 24.71 -5.45 -1.83
CA HIS A 583 23.89 -4.29 -1.50
C HIS A 583 23.68 -4.16 0.01
N VAL A 584 23.51 -2.91 0.45
CA VAL A 584 23.28 -2.55 1.85
C VAL A 584 22.18 -1.52 1.98
N ALA A 585 21.52 -1.49 3.12
CA ALA A 585 20.58 -0.47 3.53
C ALA A 585 20.85 -0.07 4.98
N PHE A 586 20.32 1.06 5.43
CA PHE A 586 20.42 1.40 6.86
C PHE A 586 19.68 0.38 7.72
N VAL A 587 20.21 0.09 8.91
CA VAL A 587 19.54 -0.76 9.92
C VAL A 587 18.19 -0.19 10.33
N HIS A 588 18.03 1.13 10.22
CA HIS A 588 16.78 1.85 10.43
C HIS A 588 16.70 3.06 9.49
N THR A 589 15.57 3.25 8.83
CA THR A 589 15.35 4.36 7.88
C THR A 589 15.51 5.74 8.49
N ALA A 590 15.28 5.90 9.80
CA ALA A 590 15.44 7.17 10.49
C ALA A 590 16.85 7.78 10.35
N TYR A 591 17.91 6.96 10.18
CA TYR A 591 19.25 7.49 9.87
C TYR A 591 19.28 8.20 8.52
N GLN A 592 18.69 7.59 7.51
CA GLN A 592 18.65 8.18 6.18
C GLN A 592 17.74 9.41 6.14
N GLU A 593 16.64 9.37 6.87
CA GLU A 593 15.72 10.51 7.06
C GLU A 593 16.41 11.69 7.76
N LEU A 594 17.22 11.42 8.78
CA LEU A 594 18.04 12.46 9.44
C LEU A 594 19.07 13.06 8.47
N LEU A 595 19.74 12.20 7.68
CA LEU A 595 20.71 12.66 6.69
C LEU A 595 20.04 13.48 5.56
N ALA A 596 18.81 13.12 5.16
CA ALA A 596 18.00 13.89 4.22
C ALA A 596 17.63 15.27 4.80
N ALA A 597 17.25 15.32 6.06
CA ALA A 597 16.97 16.56 6.76
C ALA A 597 18.24 17.44 6.87
N ARG A 598 19.39 16.86 7.24
CA ARG A 598 20.69 17.57 7.28
C ARG A 598 21.09 18.09 5.90
N TYR A 599 20.88 17.31 4.84
CA TYR A 599 21.11 17.73 3.45
C TYR A 599 20.28 18.96 3.07
N LEU A 600 18.99 18.93 3.38
CA LEU A 600 18.07 20.05 3.10
C LEU A 600 18.31 21.27 4.00
N ALA A 601 18.82 21.08 5.22
CA ALA A 601 19.13 22.16 6.15
C ALA A 601 20.34 23.00 5.69
N GLU A 602 21.29 22.42 4.94
CA GLU A 602 22.48 23.13 4.48
C GLU A 602 22.18 24.15 3.37
N PRO A 603 22.55 25.44 3.54
CA PRO A 603 22.28 26.48 2.55
C PRO A 603 22.88 26.19 1.17
N ALA A 604 24.06 25.57 1.11
CA ALA A 604 24.74 25.21 -0.13
C ALA A 604 23.95 24.18 -0.95
N ASN A 605 23.35 23.19 -0.29
CA ASN A 605 22.57 22.14 -0.92
C ASN A 605 21.16 22.60 -1.33
N ARG A 606 20.64 23.63 -0.68
CA ARG A 606 19.35 24.25 -1.05
C ARG A 606 19.35 24.82 -2.47
N ASN A 607 20.50 25.18 -3.00
CA ASN A 607 20.60 25.68 -4.37
C ASN A 607 20.50 24.54 -5.42
N THR A 608 20.98 23.36 -5.09
CA THR A 608 20.88 22.15 -5.93
C THR A 608 19.54 21.43 -5.77
N ALA A 609 18.79 21.72 -4.72
CA ALA A 609 17.47 21.14 -4.50
C ALA A 609 16.41 21.58 -5.54
N ALA A 610 16.69 22.62 -6.34
CA ALA A 610 15.83 22.97 -7.48
C ALA A 610 15.80 21.89 -8.57
N ASP A 611 16.81 21.01 -8.57
CA ASP A 611 16.96 19.91 -9.52
C ASP A 611 16.48 18.55 -8.97
N LEU A 612 15.89 18.52 -7.78
CA LEU A 612 15.30 17.27 -7.27
C LEU A 612 14.23 16.76 -8.25
N PRO A 613 14.25 15.48 -8.60
CA PRO A 613 13.29 14.90 -9.54
C PRO A 613 11.85 15.14 -9.07
N ARG A 614 10.95 15.27 -10.03
CA ARG A 614 9.51 15.31 -9.76
C ARG A 614 9.15 14.08 -8.94
N GLY A 615 8.71 14.27 -7.68
CA GLY A 615 8.35 13.17 -6.77
C GLY A 615 9.35 12.95 -5.63
N ALA A 616 10.22 13.91 -5.30
CA ALA A 616 11.04 13.82 -4.08
C ALA A 616 10.18 13.53 -2.86
N PHE A 617 10.53 12.45 -2.16
CA PHE A 617 9.74 11.92 -1.05
C PHE A 617 10.17 12.57 0.27
N LEU A 618 9.26 13.22 0.95
CA LEU A 618 9.48 13.80 2.28
C LEU A 618 8.56 13.13 3.29
N THR A 619 9.16 12.28 4.11
CA THR A 619 8.45 11.65 5.22
C THR A 619 8.16 12.68 6.31
N GLU A 620 7.14 12.41 7.13
CA GLU A 620 6.87 13.18 8.34
C GLU A 620 8.12 13.26 9.24
N GLN A 621 8.91 12.20 9.30
CA GLN A 621 10.12 12.15 10.11
C GLN A 621 11.21 13.10 9.58
N VAL A 622 11.41 13.19 8.25
CA VAL A 622 12.30 14.21 7.66
C VAL A 622 11.83 15.62 8.02
N ARG A 623 10.53 15.86 7.95
CA ARG A 623 9.94 17.16 8.32
C ARG A 623 10.14 17.47 9.81
N ALA A 624 9.93 16.48 10.69
CA ALA A 624 10.14 16.63 12.12
C ALA A 624 11.62 16.94 12.45
N PHE A 625 12.55 16.27 11.79
CA PHE A 625 13.98 16.54 11.95
C PHE A 625 14.35 17.94 11.46
N LEU A 626 13.85 18.37 10.31
CA LEU A 626 14.07 19.72 9.79
C LEU A 626 13.57 20.79 10.75
N ALA A 627 12.39 20.61 11.34
CA ALA A 627 11.80 21.57 12.28
C ALA A 627 12.63 21.74 13.56
N GLY A 628 13.37 20.69 13.97
CA GLY A 628 14.25 20.71 15.15
C GLY A 628 15.67 21.25 14.90
N MET A 629 16.08 21.48 13.63
CA MET A 629 17.47 21.84 13.33
C MET A 629 17.78 23.32 13.62
N PRO A 630 18.99 23.65 14.11
CA PRO A 630 19.44 25.03 14.29
C PRO A 630 19.37 25.83 12.97
N GLY A 631 18.88 27.06 13.02
CA GLY A 631 18.71 27.93 11.86
C GLY A 631 17.35 27.83 11.17
N THR A 632 16.44 27.00 11.68
CA THR A 632 15.02 27.11 11.38
C THR A 632 14.47 28.30 12.17
N PRO A 633 13.95 29.36 11.51
CA PRO A 633 13.48 30.56 12.23
C PRO A 633 12.37 30.19 13.18
N GLN A 634 12.54 30.53 14.47
CA GLN A 634 11.49 30.46 15.48
C GLN A 634 10.86 31.82 15.70
N ALA A 635 9.62 31.84 15.91
CA ALA A 635 8.55 32.71 15.74
C ALA A 635 8.42 33.82 16.77
N GLU A 636 8.98 34.98 16.61
CA GLU A 636 8.32 36.18 17.19
C GLU A 636 8.19 37.35 16.22
N ASP A 637 9.02 37.43 15.17
CA ASP A 637 9.15 38.60 14.32
C ASP A 637 8.28 38.58 13.06
N CYS A 638 7.50 37.55 12.82
CA CYS A 638 6.72 37.37 11.59
C CYS A 638 7.54 37.52 10.30
N VAL A 639 8.81 37.13 10.35
CA VAL A 639 9.75 37.23 9.23
C VAL A 639 9.84 35.87 8.53
N LEU A 640 9.53 35.86 7.23
CA LEU A 640 9.87 34.78 6.31
C LEU A 640 11.30 35.01 5.82
N PRO A 641 12.29 34.22 6.25
CA PRO A 641 13.67 34.37 5.79
C PRO A 641 13.83 34.04 4.31
N ALA A 642 14.88 34.59 3.70
CA ALA A 642 15.34 34.10 2.39
C ALA A 642 15.76 32.61 2.54
N GLY A 643 15.44 31.79 1.54
CA GLY A 643 15.76 30.35 1.58
C GLY A 643 14.84 29.52 0.72
N SER A 644 15.03 28.21 0.78
CA SER A 644 14.21 27.24 0.07
C SER A 644 13.07 26.71 0.94
N TYR A 645 11.91 26.59 0.35
CA TYR A 645 10.67 26.19 1.02
C TYR A 645 9.97 25.09 0.24
N LEU A 646 9.34 24.20 0.96
CA LEU A 646 8.49 23.14 0.42
C LEU A 646 7.08 23.68 0.22
N VAL A 647 6.62 23.73 -1.02
CA VAL A 647 5.32 24.29 -1.40
C VAL A 647 4.61 23.35 -2.37
N GLY A 648 3.31 23.52 -2.51
CA GLY A 648 2.46 22.68 -3.36
C GLY A 648 1.57 21.73 -2.56
N PRO A 649 0.68 21.01 -3.22
CA PRO A 649 -0.18 20.02 -2.56
C PRO A 649 0.66 18.89 -1.93
N ALA A 650 0.12 18.25 -0.90
CA ALA A 650 0.83 17.20 -0.14
C ALA A 650 1.34 16.07 -1.04
N GLU A 651 0.60 15.75 -2.10
CA GLU A 651 0.92 14.72 -3.06
C GLU A 651 2.07 15.10 -4.01
N ARG A 652 2.42 16.40 -4.06
CA ARG A 652 3.44 16.92 -4.97
C ARG A 652 4.10 18.16 -4.40
N LEU A 653 4.96 17.96 -3.42
CA LEU A 653 5.76 19.05 -2.88
C LEU A 653 6.85 19.47 -3.87
N LEU A 654 7.03 20.76 -4.00
CA LEU A 654 8.04 21.42 -4.85
C LEU A 654 8.91 22.30 -3.98
N ILE A 655 10.21 22.28 -4.23
CA ILE A 655 11.11 23.24 -3.61
C ILE A 655 11.07 24.55 -4.41
N ARG A 656 10.85 25.67 -3.72
CA ARG A 656 10.85 27.01 -4.29
C ARG A 656 11.66 27.94 -3.40
N ARG A 657 12.34 28.89 -4.02
CA ARG A 657 13.20 29.84 -3.35
C ARG A 657 12.51 31.17 -3.10
N ILE A 658 12.67 31.68 -1.88
CA ILE A 658 12.38 33.04 -1.50
C ILE A 658 13.72 33.80 -1.52
N GLU A 659 13.85 34.80 -2.39
CA GLU A 659 15.14 35.45 -2.65
C GLU A 659 15.55 36.44 -1.57
N ARG A 660 14.58 37.06 -0.89
CA ARG A 660 14.80 38.10 0.12
C ARG A 660 13.92 37.84 1.33
N PRO A 661 14.36 38.21 2.53
CA PRO A 661 13.52 38.09 3.72
C PRO A 661 12.34 39.04 3.62
N VAL A 662 11.18 38.59 4.08
CA VAL A 662 9.91 39.32 4.00
C VAL A 662 9.24 39.32 5.36
N ARG A 663 8.93 40.49 5.91
CA ARG A 663 8.16 40.63 7.13
C ARG A 663 6.66 40.65 6.81
N PHE A 664 5.94 39.72 7.40
CA PHE A 664 4.49 39.61 7.28
C PHE A 664 3.78 40.43 8.37
N ASP A 665 2.61 40.97 8.04
CA ASP A 665 1.65 41.32 9.07
C ASP A 665 1.28 40.05 9.86
N ARG A 666 1.35 40.12 11.18
CA ARG A 666 1.04 38.98 12.04
C ARG A 666 -0.37 38.43 11.82
N GLN A 667 -1.30 39.29 11.42
CA GLN A 667 -2.71 38.98 11.22
C GLN A 667 -3.19 39.55 9.87
N ALA A 668 -4.33 39.07 9.38
CA ALA A 668 -5.02 39.73 8.28
C ALA A 668 -5.32 41.17 8.63
N VAL A 669 -5.37 42.06 7.60
CA VAL A 669 -5.79 43.46 7.77
C VAL A 669 -7.18 43.48 8.37
N THR A 670 -7.35 44.25 9.48
CA THR A 670 -8.62 44.35 10.16
C THR A 670 -9.53 45.46 9.60
N ALA A 671 -10.84 45.37 9.87
CA ALA A 671 -11.81 46.38 9.48
C ALA A 671 -11.41 47.76 10.05
N ALA A 672 -10.92 47.84 11.29
CA ALA A 672 -10.43 49.07 11.88
C ALA A 672 -9.24 49.67 11.12
N ARG A 673 -8.28 48.82 10.67
CA ARG A 673 -7.13 49.31 9.86
C ARG A 673 -7.59 49.77 8.50
N TYR A 674 -8.48 49.05 7.83
CA TYR A 674 -8.97 49.42 6.51
C TYR A 674 -9.82 50.69 6.55
N ARG A 675 -10.58 50.92 7.64
CA ARG A 675 -11.34 52.18 7.88
C ARG A 675 -10.46 53.40 7.78
N ARG A 676 -9.25 53.41 8.37
CA ARG A 676 -8.29 54.53 8.26
C ARG A 676 -7.89 54.82 6.82
N PHE A 677 -7.81 53.82 5.99
CA PHE A 677 -7.58 54.01 4.55
C PHE A 677 -8.80 54.58 3.86
N LEU A 678 -10.01 54.15 4.22
CA LEU A 678 -11.28 54.70 3.69
C LEU A 678 -11.44 56.18 4.01
N ASP A 679 -10.95 56.63 5.18
CA ASP A 679 -10.94 58.05 5.59
C ASP A 679 -9.92 58.86 4.79
N ALA A 680 -8.91 58.23 4.19
CA ALA A 680 -7.88 58.90 3.39
C ALA A 680 -8.21 58.92 1.88
N LEU A 681 -9.35 58.35 1.46
CA LEU A 681 -9.76 58.31 0.06
C LEU A 681 -10.22 59.70 -0.44
N ASN A 682 -10.06 59.90 -1.74
CA ASN A 682 -10.67 61.03 -2.44
C ASN A 682 -12.22 60.97 -2.39
N ALA A 683 -12.90 62.04 -2.67
CA ALA A 683 -14.35 62.11 -2.67
C ALA A 683 -15.03 61.13 -3.65
N ASP A 684 -14.35 60.79 -4.75
CA ASP A 684 -14.76 59.79 -5.74
C ASP A 684 -14.44 58.37 -5.36
N GLY A 685 -13.79 58.15 -4.21
CA GLY A 685 -13.39 56.82 -3.73
C GLY A 685 -12.09 56.25 -4.33
N THR A 686 -11.35 57.08 -5.07
CA THR A 686 -9.99 56.77 -5.54
C THR A 686 -8.95 57.20 -4.51
N SER A 687 -7.68 56.82 -4.73
CA SER A 687 -6.57 57.19 -3.86
C SER A 687 -5.30 57.52 -4.64
N ARG A 688 -4.37 58.28 -4.01
CA ARG A 688 -3.04 58.52 -4.56
C ARG A 688 -2.15 57.25 -4.59
N TRP A 689 -2.61 56.16 -4.03
CA TRP A 689 -1.90 54.83 -3.98
C TRP A 689 -2.44 53.87 -5.01
N ASP A 690 -3.33 54.31 -5.90
CA ASP A 690 -3.89 53.51 -6.97
C ASP A 690 -2.79 53.08 -7.95
N ARG A 691 -2.91 51.85 -8.48
CA ARG A 691 -2.04 51.41 -9.55
C ARG A 691 -2.34 52.15 -10.83
N PRO A 692 -1.30 52.47 -11.66
CA PRO A 692 -1.50 53.15 -12.94
C PRO A 692 -2.42 52.40 -13.92
N ASP A 693 -2.50 51.06 -13.81
CA ASP A 693 -3.32 50.20 -14.66
C ASP A 693 -4.71 49.85 -14.04
N GLN A 694 -5.08 50.53 -12.93
CA GLN A 694 -6.39 50.33 -12.31
C GLN A 694 -7.48 50.85 -13.25
N PRO A 695 -8.53 50.03 -13.50
CA PRO A 695 -9.69 50.51 -14.26
C PRO A 695 -10.38 51.68 -13.56
N ALA A 696 -10.66 52.77 -14.28
CA ALA A 696 -11.19 54.03 -13.76
C ALA A 696 -12.52 53.90 -13.00
N HIS A 697 -13.28 52.85 -13.20
CA HIS A 697 -14.56 52.62 -12.52
C HIS A 697 -14.40 51.91 -11.17
N ILE A 698 -13.18 51.49 -10.81
CA ILE A 698 -12.94 50.75 -9.56
C ILE A 698 -12.72 51.77 -8.43
N THR A 699 -13.48 51.64 -7.39
CA THR A 699 -13.33 52.40 -6.13
C THR A 699 -12.93 51.45 -5.00
N HIS A 700 -12.39 51.98 -3.92
CA HIS A 700 -11.90 51.19 -2.77
C HIS A 700 -12.94 51.07 -1.66
N ARG A 701 -14.09 51.74 -1.75
CA ARG A 701 -15.18 51.59 -0.79
C ARG A 701 -15.85 50.25 -0.99
N PRO A 702 -15.88 49.38 0.04
CA PRO A 702 -16.56 48.09 -0.08
C PRO A 702 -18.06 48.31 -0.38
N PRO A 703 -18.61 47.51 -1.34
CA PRO A 703 -20.04 47.63 -1.68
C PRO A 703 -20.90 47.19 -0.51
N THR A 704 -21.70 48.10 0.03
CA THR A 704 -22.54 47.87 1.24
C THR A 704 -23.63 46.84 1.02
N ASP A 705 -24.10 46.68 -0.21
CA ASP A 705 -25.06 45.64 -0.63
C ASP A 705 -24.48 44.22 -0.64
N ARG A 706 -23.14 44.11 -0.67
CA ARG A 706 -22.43 42.82 -0.60
C ARG A 706 -21.92 42.49 0.78
N LEU A 707 -21.82 43.45 1.67
CA LEU A 707 -21.44 43.22 3.05
C LEU A 707 -22.59 42.50 3.78
N ARG A 708 -22.25 41.46 4.51
CA ARG A 708 -23.23 40.74 5.37
C ARG A 708 -23.92 41.69 6.38
N HIS A 709 -23.16 42.66 6.86
CA HIS A 709 -23.60 43.72 7.73
C HIS A 709 -23.24 45.03 7.05
N PRO A 710 -24.22 45.85 6.61
CA PRO A 710 -23.95 47.11 5.89
C PRO A 710 -23.10 48.09 6.68
N ASP A 711 -23.16 48.04 8.02
CA ASP A 711 -22.41 48.87 8.96
C ASP A 711 -21.01 48.26 9.34
N TYR A 712 -20.51 47.27 8.60
CA TYR A 712 -19.32 46.49 8.97
C TYR A 712 -18.09 47.34 9.22
N TYR A 713 -17.87 48.37 8.42
CA TYR A 713 -16.76 49.27 8.56
C TYR A 713 -17.02 50.46 9.48
N GLU A 714 -18.23 50.67 9.92
CA GLU A 714 -18.63 51.80 10.79
C GLU A 714 -18.80 51.33 12.25
N ASN A 715 -19.14 50.05 12.45
CA ASN A 715 -19.49 49.51 13.74
C ASN A 715 -18.26 48.92 14.47
N PRO A 716 -17.87 49.44 15.65
CA PRO A 716 -16.68 48.99 16.39
C PRO A 716 -16.67 47.52 16.75
N ARG A 717 -17.82 46.84 16.79
CA ARG A 717 -17.84 45.39 17.06
C ARG A 717 -17.07 44.57 16.03
N TYR A 718 -16.87 45.09 14.82
CA TYR A 718 -16.13 44.42 13.75
C TYR A 718 -14.69 44.91 13.65
N ASP A 719 -14.20 45.78 14.52
CA ASP A 719 -12.88 46.36 14.46
C ASP A 719 -11.76 45.33 14.39
N ALA A 720 -11.91 44.22 15.11
CA ALA A 720 -10.95 43.12 15.13
C ALA A 720 -11.19 42.04 14.07
N HIS A 721 -12.24 42.17 13.25
CA HIS A 721 -12.53 41.21 12.17
C HIS A 721 -11.71 41.55 10.93
N PRO A 722 -11.42 40.55 10.02
CA PRO A 722 -10.73 40.83 8.77
C PRO A 722 -11.42 41.85 7.90
N ALA A 723 -10.70 42.70 7.20
CA ALA A 723 -11.25 43.54 6.15
C ALA A 723 -11.67 42.66 4.96
N VAL A 724 -12.98 42.52 4.76
CA VAL A 724 -13.59 41.68 3.70
C VAL A 724 -14.40 42.54 2.73
N CYS A 725 -14.86 41.97 1.63
CA CYS A 725 -15.48 42.69 0.52
C CYS A 725 -14.56 43.74 -0.12
N VAL A 726 -13.26 43.59 0.02
CA VAL A 726 -12.23 44.43 -0.56
C VAL A 726 -11.79 43.81 -1.90
N SER A 727 -11.79 44.62 -2.97
CA SER A 727 -11.25 44.20 -4.24
C SER A 727 -9.73 44.06 -4.17
N TRP A 728 -9.13 43.31 -5.12
CA TRP A 728 -7.67 43.24 -5.22
C TRP A 728 -7.01 44.62 -5.37
N TRP A 729 -7.67 45.51 -6.09
CA TRP A 729 -7.19 46.89 -6.27
C TRP A 729 -7.22 47.66 -4.95
N GLY A 730 -8.26 47.47 -4.15
CA GLY A 730 -8.36 48.08 -2.82
C GLY A 730 -7.34 47.52 -1.84
N ALA A 731 -7.08 46.22 -1.90
CA ALA A 731 -6.05 45.58 -1.10
C ALA A 731 -4.64 46.07 -1.48
N TYR A 732 -4.37 46.22 -2.78
CA TYR A 732 -3.12 46.80 -3.29
C TYR A 732 -2.92 48.23 -2.83
N ALA A 733 -3.92 49.09 -3.03
CA ALA A 733 -3.85 50.51 -2.66
C ALA A 733 -3.69 50.71 -1.14
N PHE A 734 -4.37 49.88 -0.33
CA PHE A 734 -4.20 49.84 1.11
C PHE A 734 -2.76 49.46 1.51
N ALA A 735 -2.23 48.39 0.89
CA ALA A 735 -0.87 47.98 1.17
C ALA A 735 0.15 49.10 0.87
N ALA A 736 0.00 49.81 -0.28
CA ALA A 736 0.80 50.97 -0.62
C ALA A 736 0.55 52.17 0.35
N PHE A 737 -0.67 52.35 0.86
CA PHE A 737 -0.97 53.36 1.89
C PHE A 737 -0.15 53.14 3.17
N GLU A 738 0.05 51.86 3.57
CA GLU A 738 0.87 51.50 4.72
C GLU A 738 2.38 51.39 4.41
N GLY A 739 2.82 51.70 3.18
CA GLY A 739 4.20 51.51 2.74
C GLY A 739 4.64 50.08 2.62
N LYS A 740 3.68 49.19 2.31
CA LYS A 740 3.84 47.73 2.20
C LYS A 740 3.39 47.24 0.80
N ARG A 741 3.38 45.92 0.60
CA ARG A 741 2.81 45.25 -0.56
C ARG A 741 1.99 44.01 -0.17
N LEU A 742 1.26 43.48 -1.13
CA LEU A 742 0.67 42.14 -0.99
C LEU A 742 1.76 41.07 -1.11
N PRO A 743 1.69 39.96 -0.38
CA PRO A 743 2.58 38.85 -0.57
C PRO A 743 2.36 38.19 -1.94
N THR A 744 3.36 37.57 -2.52
CA THR A 744 3.15 36.60 -3.60
C THR A 744 2.49 35.33 -3.04
N ALA A 745 1.83 34.55 -3.90
CA ALA A 745 1.25 33.27 -3.47
C ALA A 745 2.32 32.28 -2.97
N LEU A 746 3.55 32.40 -3.47
CA LEU A 746 4.69 31.63 -3.01
C LEU A 746 5.14 32.06 -1.61
N GLU A 747 5.33 33.35 -1.37
CA GLU A 747 5.69 33.87 -0.05
C GLU A 747 4.62 33.52 0.99
N TRP A 748 3.35 33.68 0.60
CA TRP A 748 2.22 33.38 1.48
C TRP A 748 2.23 31.92 1.92
N GLU A 749 2.36 30.97 0.96
CA GLU A 749 2.38 29.55 1.26
C GLU A 749 3.61 29.15 2.07
N ALA A 750 4.80 29.67 1.72
CA ALA A 750 6.03 29.41 2.46
C ALA A 750 5.92 29.91 3.91
N ALA A 751 5.30 31.08 4.12
CA ALA A 751 5.06 31.67 5.44
C ALA A 751 4.07 30.85 6.28
N ALA A 752 3.05 30.27 5.65
CA ALA A 752 2.08 29.40 6.31
C ALA A 752 2.67 28.03 6.71
N ARG A 753 3.49 27.44 5.84
CA ARG A 753 3.99 26.07 5.98
C ARG A 753 5.29 25.95 6.74
N GLY A 754 6.11 27.01 6.76
CA GLY A 754 7.48 26.88 7.22
C GLY A 754 8.36 26.09 6.23
N VAL A 755 9.48 25.57 6.73
CA VAL A 755 10.48 24.84 5.92
C VAL A 755 10.13 23.36 5.73
N ASP A 756 9.26 22.81 6.55
CA ASP A 756 8.93 21.37 6.63
C ASP A 756 7.74 20.93 5.77
N GLY A 757 7.11 21.88 5.07
CA GLY A 757 6.04 21.57 4.12
C GLY A 757 4.74 21.04 4.74
N ARG A 758 4.49 21.34 6.03
CA ARG A 758 3.29 20.92 6.79
C ARG A 758 1.97 21.29 6.09
N LEU A 759 0.90 20.54 6.39
CA LEU A 759 -0.41 20.77 5.78
C LEU A 759 -1.11 22.04 6.31
N PHE A 760 -0.99 22.29 7.62
CA PHE A 760 -1.58 23.44 8.30
C PHE A 760 -0.48 24.24 9.00
N PRO A 761 -0.70 25.51 9.32
CA PRO A 761 0.30 26.32 10.03
C PRO A 761 0.81 25.70 11.31
N TRP A 762 -0.01 24.95 12.03
CA TRP A 762 0.31 24.28 13.30
C TRP A 762 0.85 22.83 13.15
N GLY A 763 0.91 22.26 11.94
CA GLY A 763 1.35 20.88 11.70
C GLY A 763 0.50 20.13 10.70
N ASP A 764 0.53 18.80 10.73
CA ASP A 764 -0.19 17.96 9.75
C ASP A 764 -1.55 17.45 10.25
N THR A 765 -1.83 17.58 11.55
CA THR A 765 -3.08 17.07 12.13
C THR A 765 -4.22 18.08 11.99
N PRO A 766 -5.35 17.72 11.37
CA PRO A 766 -6.53 18.56 11.34
C PRO A 766 -7.04 18.90 12.75
N ALA A 767 -7.23 20.17 13.08
CA ALA A 767 -7.70 20.63 14.39
C ALA A 767 -8.80 21.69 14.22
N GLY A 768 -10.07 21.27 14.30
CA GLY A 768 -11.22 22.14 14.12
C GLY A 768 -11.30 23.30 15.12
N THR A 769 -10.65 23.17 16.29
CA THR A 769 -10.53 24.25 17.27
C THR A 769 -9.55 25.34 16.87
N HIS A 770 -8.61 25.05 15.97
CA HIS A 770 -7.58 25.97 15.50
C HIS A 770 -8.02 26.83 14.32
N VAL A 771 -9.12 26.49 13.65
CA VAL A 771 -9.49 27.12 12.39
C VAL A 771 -10.97 27.47 12.33
N ASN A 772 -11.30 28.61 11.73
CA ASN A 772 -12.64 28.97 11.34
C ASN A 772 -12.91 28.44 9.92
N CYS A 773 -13.59 27.29 9.84
CA CYS A 773 -13.95 26.60 8.61
C CYS A 773 -15.34 25.98 8.71
N ALA A 774 -15.89 25.46 7.63
CA ALA A 774 -17.25 24.91 7.62
C ALA A 774 -17.43 23.77 8.64
N ASP A 775 -16.43 22.90 8.80
CA ASP A 775 -16.47 21.81 9.79
C ASP A 775 -16.60 22.33 11.23
N SER A 776 -15.96 23.47 11.57
CA SER A 776 -16.07 24.06 12.90
C SER A 776 -17.45 24.61 13.21
N TRP A 777 -18.22 24.97 12.19
CA TRP A 777 -19.61 25.47 12.34
C TRP A 777 -20.62 24.34 12.48
N VAL A 778 -20.39 23.19 11.82
CA VAL A 778 -21.29 22.04 11.93
C VAL A 778 -20.91 21.10 13.07
N GLY A 779 -19.67 21.18 13.58
CA GLY A 779 -19.19 20.38 14.70
C GLY A 779 -18.75 18.96 14.33
N HIS A 780 -18.63 18.65 13.04
CA HIS A 780 -18.15 17.35 12.54
C HIS A 780 -17.42 17.49 11.19
N PRO A 781 -16.54 16.53 10.80
CA PRO A 781 -15.83 16.59 9.53
C PRO A 781 -16.74 16.50 8.31
N LEU A 782 -16.55 17.43 7.35
CA LEU A 782 -17.26 17.46 6.06
C LEU A 782 -16.40 16.81 4.96
N VAL A 783 -16.41 15.48 4.92
CA VAL A 783 -15.51 14.70 4.08
C VAL A 783 -15.87 14.77 2.59
N THR A 784 -17.14 14.95 2.25
CA THR A 784 -17.62 14.99 0.86
C THR A 784 -18.28 16.32 0.53
N TYR A 785 -18.37 16.62 -0.78
CA TYR A 785 -19.14 17.78 -1.24
C TYR A 785 -20.64 17.68 -0.86
N GLN A 786 -21.19 16.48 -0.91
CA GLN A 786 -22.58 16.25 -0.52
C GLN A 786 -22.82 16.50 0.97
N ALA A 787 -21.89 16.07 1.85
CA ALA A 787 -21.94 16.37 3.27
C ALA A 787 -21.84 17.89 3.51
N TRP A 788 -20.92 18.56 2.84
CA TRP A 788 -20.82 20.03 2.91
C TRP A 788 -22.10 20.72 2.45
N TYR A 789 -22.67 20.30 1.33
CA TYR A 789 -23.91 20.88 0.80
C TYR A 789 -25.11 20.66 1.72
N ARG A 790 -25.25 19.44 2.26
CA ARG A 790 -26.38 19.07 3.13
C ARG A 790 -26.28 19.76 4.52
N ASP A 791 -25.09 19.69 5.14
CA ASP A 791 -24.93 20.02 6.55
C ASP A 791 -24.48 21.46 6.78
N PHE A 792 -23.80 22.09 5.82
CA PHE A 792 -23.31 23.47 5.92
C PHE A 792 -24.04 24.43 4.99
N ALA A 793 -24.09 24.17 3.69
CA ALA A 793 -24.62 25.11 2.70
C ALA A 793 -26.15 25.41 2.86
N GLY A 794 -26.89 24.51 3.52
CA GLY A 794 -28.29 24.72 3.87
C GLY A 794 -28.46 25.81 4.95
N ASP A 795 -28.46 25.41 6.20
CA ASP A 795 -28.82 26.31 7.34
C ASP A 795 -27.61 27.02 7.96
N ASN A 796 -26.43 26.36 7.97
CA ASN A 796 -25.26 26.88 8.70
C ASN A 796 -24.55 28.02 7.95
N VAL A 797 -24.59 28.07 6.63
CA VAL A 797 -23.97 29.13 5.83
C VAL A 797 -24.51 30.54 6.23
N ARG A 798 -25.78 30.62 6.69
CA ARG A 798 -26.37 31.88 7.15
C ARG A 798 -25.85 32.35 8.51
N ARG A 799 -25.31 31.42 9.32
CA ARG A 799 -24.75 31.67 10.65
C ARG A 799 -23.25 31.86 10.60
N ALA A 800 -22.57 31.14 9.71
CA ALA A 800 -21.15 31.17 9.56
C ALA A 800 -20.65 32.49 8.99
N GLY A 801 -19.50 32.96 9.40
CA GLY A 801 -18.90 34.19 8.95
C GLY A 801 -17.46 34.33 9.46
N VAL A 802 -16.81 35.41 9.09
CA VAL A 802 -15.49 35.74 9.62
C VAL A 802 -15.55 36.01 11.12
N THR A 803 -14.51 35.65 11.85
CA THR A 803 -14.33 35.89 13.28
C THR A 803 -13.14 36.80 13.50
N PRO A 804 -12.97 37.41 14.71
CA PRO A 804 -11.82 38.22 15.04
C PRO A 804 -10.49 37.50 14.73
N VAL A 805 -9.53 38.24 14.15
CA VAL A 805 -8.24 37.69 13.67
C VAL A 805 -7.34 37.12 14.76
N THR A 806 -7.72 37.27 16.04
CA THR A 806 -6.99 36.75 17.22
C THR A 806 -7.75 35.65 17.94
N GLU A 807 -8.96 35.30 17.45
CA GLU A 807 -9.84 34.36 18.16
C GLU A 807 -9.24 32.93 18.26
N ARG A 808 -8.40 32.57 17.30
CA ARG A 808 -7.85 31.21 17.19
C ARG A 808 -6.32 31.23 17.22
N PRO A 809 -5.69 31.43 18.40
CA PRO A 809 -4.23 31.53 18.51
C PRO A 809 -3.49 30.25 18.15
N GLY A 810 -4.17 29.08 18.13
CA GLY A 810 -3.61 27.82 17.66
C GLY A 810 -3.38 27.76 16.14
N ASN A 811 -4.01 28.65 15.36
CA ASN A 811 -3.73 28.83 13.94
C ASN A 811 -2.50 29.74 13.76
N CYS A 812 -1.34 29.20 14.12
CA CYS A 812 -0.08 29.92 14.14
C CYS A 812 0.96 29.21 13.27
N SER A 813 1.57 29.96 12.36
CA SER A 813 2.65 29.44 11.53
C SER A 813 3.97 29.34 12.31
N PRO A 814 4.98 28.61 11.79
CA PRO A 814 6.30 28.55 12.40
C PRO A 814 6.99 29.90 12.61
N PHE A 815 6.55 30.93 11.86
CA PHE A 815 7.06 32.29 11.93
C PHE A 815 6.22 33.21 12.82
N GLY A 816 5.25 32.67 13.59
CA GLY A 816 4.39 33.44 14.48
C GLY A 816 3.27 34.20 13.79
N ILE A 817 2.99 33.91 12.53
CA ILE A 817 1.94 34.56 11.74
C ILE A 817 0.63 33.80 12.04
N LEU A 818 -0.39 34.55 12.45
CA LEU A 818 -1.66 33.98 12.91
C LEU A 818 -2.70 33.92 11.77
N ASP A 819 -3.62 32.96 11.90
CA ASP A 819 -4.86 32.83 11.15
C ASP A 819 -4.65 32.79 9.63
N MET A 820 -3.60 32.05 9.19
CA MET A 820 -3.26 31.97 7.77
C MET A 820 -4.15 31.00 6.98
N VAL A 821 -4.86 30.11 7.61
CA VAL A 821 -5.79 29.20 6.92
C VAL A 821 -7.18 29.31 7.54
N GLY A 822 -8.21 29.21 6.70
CA GLY A 822 -9.60 29.45 7.09
C GLY A 822 -9.89 30.92 7.36
N ASN A 823 -10.99 31.22 8.01
CA ASN A 823 -11.53 32.54 8.29
C ASN A 823 -11.88 33.31 7.01
N CYS A 824 -10.92 33.82 6.28
CA CYS A 824 -11.09 34.39 4.94
C CYS A 824 -9.93 34.00 4.00
N TRP A 825 -10.25 33.81 2.74
CA TRP A 825 -9.26 33.79 1.67
C TRP A 825 -8.45 35.09 1.68
N GLU A 826 -7.18 35.00 1.35
CA GLU A 826 -6.31 36.19 1.32
C GLU A 826 -5.77 36.47 -0.07
N TRP A 827 -5.92 37.74 -0.52
CA TRP A 827 -5.38 38.24 -1.76
C TRP A 827 -3.85 38.16 -1.77
N THR A 828 -3.30 37.77 -2.92
CA THR A 828 -1.85 37.84 -3.19
C THR A 828 -1.56 38.75 -4.37
N SER A 829 -0.30 39.18 -4.53
CA SER A 829 0.18 39.92 -5.69
C SER A 829 0.30 39.04 -6.95
N THR A 830 0.28 37.71 -6.81
CA THR A 830 0.34 36.77 -7.93
C THR A 830 -0.94 36.86 -8.74
N SER A 831 -0.84 37.26 -10.00
CA SER A 831 -2.00 37.48 -10.85
C SER A 831 -1.89 36.75 -12.19
N LEU A 832 -3.07 36.40 -12.70
CA LEU A 832 -3.25 35.90 -14.07
C LEU A 832 -3.68 37.08 -14.94
N ALA A 833 -2.71 37.84 -15.42
CA ALA A 833 -2.93 39.14 -16.05
C ALA A 833 -3.92 39.08 -17.24
N ASP A 834 -3.83 38.01 -18.04
CA ASP A 834 -4.66 37.81 -19.23
C ASP A 834 -6.14 37.56 -18.88
N LEU A 835 -6.43 37.12 -17.65
CA LEU A 835 -7.77 36.78 -17.19
C LEU A 835 -8.40 37.83 -16.26
N GLY A 836 -7.66 38.91 -15.91
CA GLY A 836 -8.12 39.90 -14.92
C GLY A 836 -8.33 39.33 -13.52
N GLU A 837 -7.61 38.24 -13.17
CA GLU A 837 -7.73 37.51 -11.94
C GLU A 837 -6.44 37.54 -11.13
N ALA A 838 -6.56 37.29 -9.82
CA ALA A 838 -5.42 37.14 -8.92
C ALA A 838 -5.60 35.90 -8.04
N VAL A 839 -4.49 35.34 -7.58
CA VAL A 839 -4.48 34.18 -6.69
C VAL A 839 -4.88 34.59 -5.28
N ILE A 840 -5.76 33.83 -4.67
CA ILE A 840 -6.14 33.89 -3.25
C ILE A 840 -5.69 32.60 -2.56
N CYS A 841 -5.27 32.69 -1.30
CA CYS A 841 -4.71 31.58 -0.53
C CYS A 841 -5.46 31.35 0.78
N GLY A 842 -5.37 30.13 1.33
CA GLY A 842 -5.70 29.78 2.71
C GLY A 842 -7.10 29.21 2.97
N GLY A 843 -8.06 29.43 2.07
CA GLY A 843 -9.45 29.03 2.34
C GLY A 843 -10.18 30.02 3.25
N SER A 844 -11.43 29.74 3.58
CA SER A 844 -12.30 30.62 4.38
C SER A 844 -13.24 29.83 5.28
N TYR A 845 -14.05 30.55 6.05
CA TYR A 845 -15.03 29.97 6.98
C TYR A 845 -16.08 29.07 6.32
N ASP A 846 -16.29 29.19 5.00
CA ASP A 846 -17.25 28.38 4.24
C ASP A 846 -16.65 27.16 3.55
N ASN A 847 -15.35 27.00 3.60
CA ASN A 847 -14.66 25.83 3.05
C ASN A 847 -14.54 24.71 4.09
N PRO A 848 -14.64 23.44 3.70
CA PRO A 848 -14.38 22.32 4.60
C PRO A 848 -12.90 22.23 4.98
N MET A 849 -12.56 21.61 6.12
CA MET A 849 -11.22 21.46 6.66
C MET A 849 -10.19 21.01 5.61
N ARG A 850 -10.55 20.05 4.75
CA ARG A 850 -9.70 19.55 3.68
C ARG A 850 -9.32 20.58 2.62
N ALA A 851 -10.06 21.68 2.53
CA ALA A 851 -9.84 22.76 1.57
C ALA A 851 -9.27 24.04 2.23
N VAL A 852 -8.93 24.00 3.53
CA VAL A 852 -8.30 25.11 4.26
C VAL A 852 -6.87 24.75 4.67
N GLN A 853 -6.10 24.19 3.75
CA GLN A 853 -4.69 23.84 3.94
C GLN A 853 -3.78 25.01 3.56
N ALA A 854 -2.54 25.00 4.03
CA ALA A 854 -1.53 25.99 3.68
C ALA A 854 -1.23 26.04 2.16
N SER A 855 -1.45 24.94 1.44
CA SER A 855 -1.34 24.87 -0.02
C SER A 855 -2.60 25.28 -0.77
N SER A 856 -3.71 25.56 -0.07
CA SER A 856 -4.99 25.89 -0.70
C SER A 856 -4.91 27.21 -1.45
N LYS A 857 -5.14 27.15 -2.75
CA LYS A 857 -5.14 28.27 -3.68
C LYS A 857 -6.38 28.23 -4.54
N SER A 858 -6.89 29.39 -4.84
CA SER A 858 -7.94 29.61 -5.83
C SER A 858 -7.64 30.88 -6.62
N VAL A 859 -8.40 31.14 -7.64
CA VAL A 859 -8.33 32.39 -8.40
C VAL A 859 -9.62 33.18 -8.24
N TYR A 860 -9.51 34.49 -8.12
CA TYR A 860 -10.67 35.35 -8.02
C TYR A 860 -10.46 36.62 -8.84
N ARG A 861 -11.57 37.14 -9.40
CA ARG A 861 -11.52 38.36 -10.23
C ARG A 861 -11.06 39.56 -9.42
N LYS A 862 -10.10 40.35 -9.92
CA LYS A 862 -9.51 41.52 -9.22
C LYS A 862 -10.52 42.56 -8.80
N HIS A 863 -11.64 42.73 -9.50
CA HIS A 863 -12.74 43.63 -9.14
C HIS A 863 -13.81 42.95 -8.24
N GLY A 864 -13.61 41.64 -7.93
CA GLY A 864 -14.54 40.91 -7.08
C GLY A 864 -14.46 41.36 -5.63
N ALA A 865 -15.61 41.33 -4.96
CA ALA A 865 -15.74 41.60 -3.54
C ALA A 865 -16.58 40.51 -2.89
N SER A 866 -16.09 39.90 -1.83
CA SER A 866 -16.75 38.78 -1.14
C SER A 866 -16.54 38.86 0.38
N ASN A 867 -17.53 38.48 1.14
CA ASN A 867 -17.42 38.36 2.60
C ASN A 867 -16.44 37.27 3.08
N ALA A 868 -15.99 36.45 2.15
CA ALA A 868 -15.04 35.35 2.42
C ALA A 868 -13.61 35.67 1.93
N VAL A 869 -13.34 36.88 1.44
CA VAL A 869 -12.03 37.27 0.89
C VAL A 869 -11.55 38.57 1.56
N GLY A 870 -10.39 38.44 2.22
CA GLY A 870 -9.62 39.52 2.83
C GLY A 870 -8.20 39.55 2.30
N PHE A 871 -7.24 40.05 3.09
CA PHE A 871 -5.85 40.15 2.72
C PHE A 871 -4.95 40.46 3.92
N ARG A 872 -3.64 40.27 3.76
CA ARG A 872 -2.59 40.76 4.65
C ARG A 872 -1.47 41.42 3.84
N CYS A 873 -0.68 42.26 4.51
CA CYS A 873 0.40 42.97 3.89
C CYS A 873 1.77 42.42 4.32
N VAL A 874 2.76 42.65 3.46
CA VAL A 874 4.15 42.30 3.73
C VAL A 874 5.07 43.50 3.43
N GLN A 875 6.23 43.50 4.08
CA GLN A 875 7.29 44.45 3.89
C GLN A 875 8.58 43.71 3.50
N ASP A 876 9.21 44.13 2.42
CA ASP A 876 10.54 43.65 2.05
C ASP A 876 11.55 44.13 3.08
N LEU A 877 12.46 43.25 3.48
CA LEU A 877 13.58 43.59 4.33
C LEU A 877 14.84 43.59 3.47
N ASP A 878 15.68 44.62 3.62
CA ASP A 878 16.98 44.62 2.97
C ASP A 878 17.83 43.49 3.49
N SER A 879 18.55 42.80 2.60
CA SER A 879 19.52 41.80 2.99
C SER A 879 20.61 42.47 3.82
N ASP A 880 20.66 42.18 5.09
CA ASP A 880 21.50 42.80 6.12
C ASP A 880 22.91 43.07 5.65
N THR A 881 23.22 44.33 5.53
CA THR A 881 24.57 44.80 5.74
C THR A 881 24.80 44.74 7.24
N GLY A 882 25.58 43.78 7.74
CA GLY A 882 25.95 43.70 9.13
C GLY A 882 26.47 45.06 9.63
N GLY A 883 25.59 45.79 10.32
CA GLY A 883 25.95 47.04 10.98
C GLY A 883 26.74 46.73 12.25
N THR A 884 28.03 46.82 12.17
CA THR A 884 28.85 47.12 13.33
C THR A 884 28.37 48.47 13.84
N GLU A 885 27.72 48.50 15.01
CA GLU A 885 27.60 49.71 15.80
C GLU A 885 29.01 50.17 16.16
N GLU A 886 29.56 51.14 15.40
CA GLU A 886 30.63 51.97 15.87
C GLU A 886 30.09 52.88 16.97
N THR A 887 30.39 52.53 18.19
CA THR A 887 30.34 53.47 19.33
C THR A 887 31.25 54.64 19.08
N ALA A 888 30.68 55.75 18.61
CA ALA A 888 31.37 57.04 18.64
C ALA A 888 31.36 57.60 20.05
N ALA A 889 32.59 57.87 20.59
CA ALA A 889 32.88 58.52 21.83
C ALA A 889 32.37 59.99 21.87
#